data_20664eeebc2ba96ea3570fa7d79fd9d8
#
_entry.id   20664eeebc2ba96ea3570fa7d79fd9d8
#
_cell.length_a   1.000
_cell.length_b   1.000
_cell.length_c   1.000
_cell.angle_alpha   90.00
_cell.angle_beta   90.00
_cell.angle_gamma   90.00
#
_symmetry.space_group_name_H-M   'P 1'
#
loop_
_entity.id
_entity.type
_entity.pdbx_description
1 polymer ?
#
loop_
_entity_poly.entity_id
_entity_poly.type
_entity_poly.pdbx_seq_one_letter_code
_entity_poly.pdbx_strand_id
1 'polypeptide(L)'
;MARLTDPITMLKGIGPSKAKQFANLNIFTLGDLICHFPRGYEDRSRLLPIEKLEPDTPACFKAMVMNTPRTAHIRKGLDITRVQVADATGRLNLTFFNNKYVSEQLQYGKEYIFYGAVSGDFIGYSMTNPVFEALDSAPVTTRRILPVYPLTAGLSNAAVLKAVRQALAICDTPPEIIPARVRAEYGILSADRAYYAIHEPATMAEAELAKKRLIFEEFFIFSAGLSLMRASRAGKRTPPFAQLDLQPFLDALPFTLTMAQQRAVEEIREDFRKGTPMNRLVQGDVGSGKTMVAAAAAYMAIRNGRQAALMAPTEILAEQHQKSLSGLFAPFGITVGLLTGSMSVKEKRITRECIAAGEIQLVVGTHALLSDTTTFSDLGLVIADEQHRFGVAQRSRLSAKGNDPHLLVMSATPIPRTLALLMYGDLDVSIVGELPPGREPVDTFLVNESYRARINAFIRKQVAEGHQCFVVCPAVEENEDLGIKAATVWAETLQKTVFPDLRIALLHGQMKASEKEEAMASFARGEADVMVATTVIEVGVDVPNATLMVIEDADRFGLSQLHQLRGRVGRGKAKSYCILTSHNKNSETLQRLKALCKTTDGFKIAEEDLALRGPGDFFGSRQSGLPAFRVANLSCDLQTLKDAQVSSAAWIEEYGTSDAPEAEALRSRIADLFSRAEGTMN
;
A
#
# COMPACT_ATOMS: atom_id res chain seq x y z
N MET A 1 9.28 -39.27 -4.52
CA MET A 1 9.26 -37.88 -4.99
C MET A 1 9.76 -36.98 -3.87
N ALA A 2 10.47 -35.91 -4.20
CA ALA A 2 10.88 -34.90 -3.23
C ALA A 2 9.66 -34.09 -2.77
N ARG A 3 9.70 -33.56 -1.54
CA ARG A 3 8.63 -32.73 -0.98
C ARG A 3 8.89 -31.25 -1.24
N LEU A 4 7.86 -30.45 -1.33
CA LEU A 4 7.98 -28.99 -1.45
C LEU A 4 8.80 -28.35 -0.32
N THR A 5 8.79 -28.95 0.87
CA THR A 5 9.54 -28.51 2.06
C THR A 5 11.01 -28.93 2.06
N ASP A 6 11.44 -29.78 1.14
CA ASP A 6 12.82 -30.23 1.08
C ASP A 6 13.76 -29.09 0.65
N PRO A 7 15.02 -29.06 1.18
CA PRO A 7 15.92 -27.96 0.90
C PRO A 7 16.43 -27.96 -0.54
N ILE A 8 16.68 -26.78 -1.11
CA ILE A 8 17.18 -26.61 -2.50
C ILE A 8 18.54 -27.27 -2.73
N THR A 9 19.31 -27.57 -1.68
CA THR A 9 20.61 -28.26 -1.76
C THR A 9 20.49 -29.68 -2.28
N MET A 10 19.29 -30.26 -2.36
CA MET A 10 19.05 -31.56 -3.03
C MET A 10 19.26 -31.49 -4.54
N LEU A 11 19.19 -30.30 -5.15
CA LEU A 11 19.34 -30.12 -6.60
C LEU A 11 20.81 -30.23 -7.02
N LYS A 12 21.05 -30.91 -8.14
CA LYS A 12 22.41 -31.05 -8.67
C LYS A 12 23.02 -29.70 -9.05
N GLY A 13 24.19 -29.39 -8.48
CA GLY A 13 24.93 -28.17 -8.74
C GLY A 13 24.55 -26.99 -7.83
N ILE A 14 23.75 -27.20 -6.78
CA ILE A 14 23.49 -26.26 -5.72
C ILE A 14 24.24 -26.69 -4.46
N GLY A 15 25.48 -26.24 -4.32
CA GLY A 15 26.28 -26.39 -3.10
C GLY A 15 26.04 -25.21 -2.12
N PRO A 16 26.71 -25.23 -0.94
CA PRO A 16 26.49 -24.22 0.10
C PRO A 16 26.65 -22.77 -0.36
N SER A 17 27.59 -22.49 -1.26
CA SER A 17 27.81 -21.14 -1.79
C SER A 17 26.63 -20.65 -2.64
N LYS A 18 26.11 -21.48 -3.53
CA LYS A 18 24.91 -21.14 -4.33
C LYS A 18 23.66 -21.08 -3.48
N ALA A 19 23.51 -21.96 -2.49
CA ALA A 19 22.39 -21.91 -1.56
C ALA A 19 22.32 -20.58 -0.81
N LYS A 20 23.46 -19.98 -0.43
CA LYS A 20 23.50 -18.62 0.13
C LYS A 20 23.00 -17.56 -0.85
N GLN A 21 23.31 -17.70 -2.14
CA GLN A 21 22.81 -16.77 -3.15
C GLN A 21 21.28 -16.88 -3.32
N PHE A 22 20.74 -18.10 -3.32
CA PHE A 22 19.28 -18.32 -3.31
C PHE A 22 18.62 -17.79 -2.02
N ALA A 23 19.28 -17.93 -0.88
CA ALA A 23 18.79 -17.41 0.40
C ALA A 23 18.60 -15.86 0.38
N ASN A 24 19.43 -15.13 -0.38
CA ASN A 24 19.24 -13.67 -0.60
C ASN A 24 17.96 -13.33 -1.35
N LEU A 25 17.34 -14.31 -2.01
CA LEU A 25 16.03 -14.21 -2.65
C LEU A 25 14.91 -14.86 -1.81
N ASN A 26 15.21 -15.19 -0.55
CA ASN A 26 14.31 -15.93 0.35
C ASN A 26 13.89 -17.31 -0.20
N ILE A 27 14.78 -17.97 -0.93
CA ILE A 27 14.56 -19.32 -1.50
C ILE A 27 15.38 -20.30 -0.71
N PHE A 28 14.74 -21.13 0.11
CA PHE A 28 15.35 -22.15 0.96
C PHE A 28 14.92 -23.57 0.59
N THR A 29 13.70 -23.72 0.10
CA THR A 29 13.05 -25.01 -0.20
C THR A 29 12.74 -25.15 -1.69
N LEU A 30 12.41 -26.38 -2.12
CA LEU A 30 11.93 -26.64 -3.49
C LEU A 30 10.61 -25.89 -3.77
N GLY A 31 9.74 -25.78 -2.77
CA GLY A 31 8.49 -25.01 -2.87
C GLY A 31 8.74 -23.51 -3.05
N ASP A 32 9.70 -22.92 -2.33
CA ASP A 32 10.06 -21.52 -2.56
C ASP A 32 10.58 -21.30 -3.98
N LEU A 33 11.38 -22.23 -4.50
CA LEU A 33 11.92 -22.16 -5.84
C LEU A 33 10.83 -22.28 -6.92
N ILE A 34 9.88 -23.23 -6.78
CA ILE A 34 8.74 -23.37 -7.70
C ILE A 34 7.80 -22.17 -7.63
N CYS A 35 7.74 -21.48 -6.49
CA CYS A 35 7.00 -20.24 -6.32
C CYS A 35 7.82 -18.97 -6.61
N HIS A 36 9.06 -19.08 -7.10
CA HIS A 36 9.84 -17.93 -7.55
C HIS A 36 9.50 -17.63 -9.02
N PHE A 37 8.44 -16.87 -9.22
CA PHE A 37 7.87 -16.63 -10.55
C PHE A 37 8.71 -15.67 -11.39
N PRO A 38 8.73 -15.84 -12.73
CA PRO A 38 9.40 -14.92 -13.65
C PRO A 38 8.70 -13.55 -13.63
N ARG A 39 9.50 -12.48 -13.75
CA ARG A 39 9.02 -11.11 -13.91
C ARG A 39 8.56 -10.79 -15.35
N GLY A 40 8.95 -11.62 -16.31
CA GLY A 40 8.63 -11.46 -17.73
C GLY A 40 9.18 -12.60 -18.54
N TYR A 41 9.00 -12.52 -19.87
CA TYR A 41 9.44 -13.54 -20.82
C TYR A 41 10.15 -12.90 -22.00
N GLU A 42 11.13 -13.61 -22.55
CA GLU A 42 11.75 -13.32 -23.83
C GLU A 42 11.26 -14.37 -24.85
N ASP A 43 10.52 -13.91 -25.85
CA ASP A 43 10.08 -14.79 -26.95
C ASP A 43 11.24 -15.02 -27.93
N ARG A 44 11.92 -16.13 -27.80
CA ARG A 44 12.98 -16.60 -28.68
C ARG A 44 12.51 -17.73 -29.61
N SER A 45 11.20 -17.95 -29.70
CA SER A 45 10.62 -19.05 -30.50
C SER A 45 10.65 -18.78 -32.01
N ARG A 46 10.62 -17.49 -32.40
CA ARG A 46 10.56 -17.08 -33.81
C ARG A 46 11.95 -16.87 -34.37
N LEU A 47 12.23 -17.54 -35.49
CA LEU A 47 13.45 -17.31 -36.28
C LEU A 47 13.16 -16.28 -37.36
N LEU A 48 13.88 -15.15 -37.34
CA LEU A 48 13.80 -14.12 -38.38
C LEU A 48 14.96 -14.25 -39.35
N PRO A 49 14.77 -13.96 -40.66
CA PRO A 49 15.87 -13.80 -41.58
C PRO A 49 16.67 -12.53 -41.27
N ILE A 50 17.98 -12.50 -41.61
CA ILE A 50 18.88 -11.39 -41.29
C ILE A 50 18.36 -10.05 -41.83
N GLU A 51 17.74 -10.02 -43.01
CA GLU A 51 17.15 -8.80 -43.58
C GLU A 51 16.01 -8.16 -42.76
N LYS A 52 15.35 -8.94 -41.87
CA LYS A 52 14.24 -8.48 -41.02
C LYS A 52 14.65 -8.18 -39.59
N LEU A 53 15.94 -8.19 -39.30
CA LEU A 53 16.43 -7.81 -37.99
C LEU A 53 16.37 -6.29 -37.84
N GLU A 54 15.76 -5.82 -36.78
CA GLU A 54 15.64 -4.39 -36.46
C GLU A 54 16.71 -3.96 -35.46
N PRO A 55 17.33 -2.78 -35.61
CA PRO A 55 18.29 -2.25 -34.65
C PRO A 55 17.71 -2.20 -33.24
N ASP A 56 18.55 -2.48 -32.24
CA ASP A 56 18.24 -2.48 -30.82
C ASP A 56 17.11 -3.43 -30.36
N THR A 57 16.59 -4.26 -31.29
CA THR A 57 15.56 -5.26 -30.98
C THR A 57 16.18 -6.64 -30.91
N PRO A 58 16.10 -7.35 -29.75
CA PRO A 58 16.61 -8.71 -29.63
C PRO A 58 15.79 -9.69 -30.48
N ALA A 59 16.46 -10.50 -31.28
CA ALA A 59 15.82 -11.49 -32.16
C ALA A 59 16.62 -12.77 -32.24
N CYS A 60 15.92 -13.87 -32.53
CA CYS A 60 16.54 -15.14 -32.94
C CYS A 60 16.65 -15.22 -34.46
N PHE A 61 17.79 -15.65 -34.96
CA PHE A 61 17.98 -15.94 -36.39
C PHE A 61 18.87 -17.17 -36.57
N LYS A 62 18.71 -17.83 -37.70
CA LYS A 62 19.53 -18.96 -38.12
C LYS A 62 20.53 -18.49 -39.17
N ALA A 63 21.82 -18.82 -38.97
CA ALA A 63 22.85 -18.45 -39.91
C ALA A 63 24.01 -19.46 -39.93
N MET A 64 24.71 -19.52 -41.05
CA MET A 64 25.93 -20.30 -41.24
C MET A 64 27.16 -19.48 -40.93
N VAL A 65 28.14 -20.08 -40.28
CA VAL A 65 29.43 -19.46 -40.00
C VAL A 65 30.27 -19.39 -41.27
N MET A 66 30.61 -18.17 -41.69
CA MET A 66 31.26 -17.89 -42.98
C MET A 66 32.78 -17.79 -42.93
N ASN A 67 33.36 -17.68 -41.72
CA ASN A 67 34.79 -17.64 -41.53
C ASN A 67 35.20 -18.38 -40.25
N THR A 68 36.43 -18.84 -40.20
CA THR A 68 36.97 -19.42 -38.98
C THR A 68 37.07 -18.33 -37.89
N PRO A 69 36.48 -18.55 -36.70
CA PRO A 69 36.51 -17.57 -35.61
C PRO A 69 37.99 -17.21 -35.25
N ARG A 70 38.27 -15.93 -35.23
CA ARG A 70 39.65 -15.44 -34.87
C ARG A 70 39.55 -14.60 -33.59
N THR A 71 40.31 -15.02 -32.58
CA THR A 71 40.45 -14.29 -31.33
C THR A 71 41.69 -13.42 -31.41
N ALA A 72 41.51 -12.11 -31.20
CA ALA A 72 42.57 -11.13 -31.06
C ALA A 72 42.69 -10.70 -29.59
N HIS A 73 43.89 -10.77 -29.05
CA HIS A 73 44.21 -10.19 -27.74
C HIS A 73 44.51 -8.71 -27.90
N ILE A 74 43.67 -7.82 -27.43
CA ILE A 74 43.81 -6.37 -27.61
C ILE A 74 44.62 -5.76 -26.46
N ARG A 75 44.35 -6.15 -25.23
CA ARG A 75 45.07 -5.75 -24.01
C ARG A 75 44.82 -6.72 -22.89
N LYS A 76 45.54 -6.66 -21.79
CA LYS A 76 45.37 -7.50 -20.62
C LYS A 76 43.89 -7.46 -20.14
N GLY A 77 43.19 -8.60 -20.19
CA GLY A 77 41.81 -8.74 -19.82
C GLY A 77 40.80 -8.40 -20.92
N LEU A 78 41.20 -8.17 -22.17
CA LEU A 78 40.31 -7.91 -23.31
C LEU A 78 40.68 -8.78 -24.52
N ASP A 79 40.00 -9.89 -24.69
CA ASP A 79 40.05 -10.74 -25.85
C ASP A 79 38.78 -10.52 -26.71
N ILE A 80 38.93 -10.36 -28.00
CA ILE A 80 37.86 -10.15 -28.94
C ILE A 80 37.87 -11.25 -30.00
N THR A 81 36.75 -12.01 -30.09
CA THR A 81 36.56 -12.99 -31.17
C THR A 81 35.54 -12.44 -32.14
N ARG A 82 35.92 -12.34 -33.40
CA ARG A 82 35.04 -11.90 -34.50
C ARG A 82 34.67 -13.07 -35.41
N VAL A 83 33.38 -13.15 -35.72
CA VAL A 83 32.81 -14.18 -36.57
C VAL A 83 31.85 -13.53 -37.57
N GLN A 84 31.92 -13.88 -38.85
CA GLN A 84 30.93 -13.49 -39.81
C GLN A 84 29.97 -14.65 -40.07
N VAL A 85 28.69 -14.35 -40.03
CA VAL A 85 27.61 -15.32 -40.29
C VAL A 85 26.72 -14.81 -41.43
N ALA A 86 26.09 -15.73 -42.17
CA ALA A 86 25.18 -15.39 -43.23
C ALA A 86 24.00 -16.38 -43.31
N ASP A 87 22.87 -15.87 -43.75
CA ASP A 87 21.77 -16.68 -44.26
C ASP A 87 21.51 -16.37 -45.74
N ALA A 88 20.38 -16.84 -46.27
CA ALA A 88 20.00 -16.59 -47.69
C ALA A 88 19.70 -15.09 -47.96
N THR A 89 19.49 -14.26 -46.92
CA THR A 89 18.99 -12.88 -47.04
C THR A 89 20.05 -11.82 -46.72
N GLY A 90 21.11 -12.18 -45.96
CA GLY A 90 22.10 -11.20 -45.56
C GLY A 90 23.30 -11.77 -44.83
N ARG A 91 24.20 -10.85 -44.42
CA ARG A 91 25.39 -11.15 -43.63
C ARG A 91 25.39 -10.30 -42.35
N LEU A 92 25.92 -10.86 -41.25
CA LEU A 92 26.02 -10.20 -39.95
C LEU A 92 27.40 -10.46 -39.31
N ASN A 93 27.97 -9.45 -38.71
CA ASN A 93 29.22 -9.59 -37.98
C ASN A 93 28.92 -9.80 -36.48
N LEU A 94 29.42 -10.89 -35.90
CA LEU A 94 29.31 -11.19 -34.49
C LEU A 94 30.61 -10.87 -33.81
N THR A 95 30.54 -10.20 -32.65
CA THR A 95 31.70 -9.85 -31.83
C THR A 95 31.49 -10.40 -30.41
N PHE A 96 32.40 -11.23 -29.95
CA PHE A 96 32.40 -11.78 -28.60
C PHE A 96 33.55 -11.21 -27.80
N PHE A 97 33.27 -10.71 -26.61
CA PHE A 97 34.24 -10.20 -25.65
C PHE A 97 34.55 -11.22 -24.56
N ASN A 98 35.84 -11.47 -24.30
CA ASN A 98 36.34 -12.31 -23.21
C ASN A 98 35.74 -13.75 -23.16
N ASN A 99 35.31 -14.28 -24.30
CA ASN A 99 34.76 -15.64 -24.40
C ASN A 99 35.71 -16.52 -25.22
N LYS A 100 36.59 -17.24 -24.54
CA LYS A 100 37.61 -18.12 -25.14
C LYS A 100 37.03 -19.34 -25.83
N TYR A 101 35.82 -19.77 -25.41
CA TYR A 101 35.19 -21.01 -25.93
C TYR A 101 34.50 -20.83 -27.28
N VAL A 102 34.26 -19.61 -27.71
CA VAL A 102 33.58 -19.33 -29.00
C VAL A 102 34.34 -19.90 -30.19
N SER A 103 35.67 -19.75 -30.19
CA SER A 103 36.52 -20.27 -31.30
C SER A 103 36.56 -21.79 -31.39
N GLU A 104 36.26 -22.49 -30.31
CA GLU A 104 36.18 -23.96 -30.28
C GLU A 104 34.77 -24.47 -30.65
N GLN A 105 33.74 -23.72 -30.29
CA GLN A 105 32.34 -24.10 -30.42
C GLN A 105 31.75 -23.76 -31.82
N LEU A 106 32.11 -22.59 -32.38
CA LEU A 106 31.64 -22.17 -33.71
C LEU A 106 32.58 -22.70 -34.80
N GLN A 107 32.04 -23.51 -35.68
CA GLN A 107 32.80 -24.14 -36.75
C GLN A 107 32.39 -23.58 -38.14
N TYR A 108 33.37 -23.26 -38.94
CA TYR A 108 33.17 -22.82 -40.33
C TYR A 108 32.26 -23.80 -41.12
N GLY A 109 31.32 -23.23 -41.87
CA GLY A 109 30.37 -23.99 -42.69
C GLY A 109 29.24 -24.67 -41.92
N LYS A 110 29.17 -24.56 -40.57
CA LYS A 110 28.04 -25.08 -39.76
C LYS A 110 27.00 -24.02 -39.48
N GLU A 111 25.76 -24.45 -39.38
CA GLU A 111 24.61 -23.61 -39.04
C GLU A 111 24.37 -23.59 -37.54
N TYR A 112 24.10 -22.41 -37.02
CA TYR A 112 23.77 -22.15 -35.62
C TYR A 112 22.53 -21.23 -35.55
N ILE A 113 21.89 -21.25 -34.41
CA ILE A 113 20.86 -20.29 -34.04
C ILE A 113 21.50 -19.29 -33.06
N PHE A 114 21.33 -18.01 -33.39
CA PHE A 114 21.84 -16.90 -32.63
C PHE A 114 20.68 -16.10 -32.04
N TYR A 115 20.90 -15.50 -30.84
CA TYR A 115 19.98 -14.58 -30.22
C TYR A 115 20.71 -13.39 -29.63
N GLY A 116 20.25 -12.19 -29.93
CA GLY A 116 20.80 -10.95 -29.40
C GLY A 116 20.18 -9.73 -30.08
N ALA A 117 20.57 -8.53 -29.62
CA ALA A 117 20.19 -7.28 -30.25
C ALA A 117 21.21 -6.91 -31.33
N VAL A 118 20.71 -6.49 -32.49
CA VAL A 118 21.52 -5.98 -33.59
C VAL A 118 21.81 -4.52 -33.35
N SER A 119 23.05 -4.12 -33.48
CA SER A 119 23.48 -2.73 -33.49
C SER A 119 24.13 -2.39 -34.83
N GLY A 120 23.95 -1.15 -35.30
CA GLY A 120 24.51 -0.67 -36.54
C GLY A 120 23.60 0.27 -37.30
N ASP A 121 24.15 0.86 -38.36
CA ASP A 121 23.45 1.74 -39.30
C ASP A 121 23.38 1.07 -40.68
N PHE A 122 22.95 1.85 -41.69
CA PHE A 122 22.82 1.41 -43.10
C PHE A 122 24.12 0.87 -43.72
N ILE A 123 25.28 0.97 -43.06
CA ILE A 123 26.59 0.53 -43.58
C ILE A 123 26.93 -0.90 -43.15
N GLY A 124 26.30 -1.41 -42.08
CA GLY A 124 26.48 -2.78 -41.63
C GLY A 124 25.93 -3.10 -40.25
N TYR A 125 25.27 -4.20 -40.15
CA TYR A 125 24.77 -4.74 -38.89
C TYR A 125 25.85 -5.53 -38.17
N SER A 126 25.90 -5.38 -36.83
CA SER A 126 26.75 -6.17 -35.94
C SER A 126 25.97 -6.62 -34.72
N MET A 127 26.39 -7.69 -34.09
CA MET A 127 25.80 -8.15 -32.82
C MET A 127 26.90 -8.47 -31.82
N THR A 128 26.71 -8.01 -30.61
CA THR A 128 27.70 -8.15 -29.52
C THR A 128 27.26 -9.23 -28.54
N ASN A 129 28.16 -10.18 -28.26
CA ASN A 129 27.96 -11.29 -27.32
C ASN A 129 26.62 -12.03 -27.51
N PRO A 130 26.22 -12.43 -28.74
CA PRO A 130 25.00 -13.20 -28.91
C PRO A 130 25.07 -14.54 -28.17
N VAL A 131 23.91 -14.99 -27.69
CA VAL A 131 23.73 -16.40 -27.30
C VAL A 131 23.61 -17.24 -28.54
N PHE A 132 24.22 -18.43 -28.56
CA PHE A 132 24.14 -19.31 -29.71
C PHE A 132 24.01 -20.80 -29.34
N GLU A 133 23.34 -21.56 -30.16
CA GLU A 133 23.16 -23.00 -30.03
C GLU A 133 23.30 -23.68 -31.42
N ALA A 134 23.85 -24.89 -31.43
CA ALA A 134 23.90 -25.68 -32.67
C ALA A 134 22.48 -26.04 -33.10
N LEU A 135 22.25 -26.08 -34.43
CA LEU A 135 20.92 -26.35 -34.96
C LEU A 135 20.39 -27.73 -34.55
N ASP A 136 21.29 -28.72 -34.47
CA ASP A 136 20.96 -30.12 -34.15
C ASP A 136 20.84 -30.36 -32.63
N SER A 137 21.12 -29.39 -31.80
CA SER A 137 20.97 -29.52 -30.33
C SER A 137 19.52 -29.34 -29.90
N ALA A 138 19.17 -29.99 -28.78
CA ALA A 138 17.89 -29.71 -28.13
C ALA A 138 17.86 -28.23 -27.66
N PRO A 139 16.75 -27.51 -27.86
CA PRO A 139 16.68 -26.10 -27.53
C PRO A 139 16.74 -25.89 -25.98
N VAL A 140 17.76 -25.21 -25.51
CA VAL A 140 17.93 -24.87 -24.09
C VAL A 140 17.62 -23.40 -23.84
N THR A 141 18.15 -22.50 -24.68
CA THR A 141 18.04 -21.05 -24.54
C THR A 141 17.53 -20.36 -25.80
N THR A 142 17.50 -21.03 -26.94
CA THR A 142 16.93 -20.53 -28.20
C THR A 142 15.73 -21.36 -28.62
N ARG A 143 14.95 -20.92 -29.62
CA ARG A 143 13.75 -21.60 -30.16
C ARG A 143 12.66 -21.89 -29.12
N ARG A 144 12.56 -21.06 -28.05
CA ARG A 144 11.57 -21.21 -26.98
C ARG A 144 11.28 -19.87 -26.31
N ILE A 145 10.21 -19.83 -25.57
CA ILE A 145 9.95 -18.72 -24.67
C ILE A 145 10.76 -18.92 -23.40
N LEU A 146 11.58 -17.92 -23.07
CA LEU A 146 12.48 -18.00 -21.93
C LEU A 146 11.97 -17.12 -20.78
N PRO A 147 11.71 -17.69 -19.59
CA PRO A 147 11.35 -16.89 -18.42
C PRO A 147 12.53 -16.06 -17.91
N VAL A 148 12.25 -14.82 -17.52
CA VAL A 148 13.22 -13.90 -16.92
C VAL A 148 12.89 -13.74 -15.44
N TYR A 149 13.77 -14.23 -14.57
CA TYR A 149 13.56 -14.22 -13.13
C TYR A 149 14.11 -12.94 -12.46
N PRO A 150 13.57 -12.55 -11.30
CA PRO A 150 14.27 -11.67 -10.37
C PRO A 150 15.59 -12.31 -9.93
N LEU A 151 16.68 -11.54 -9.93
CA LEU A 151 18.04 -12.04 -9.65
C LEU A 151 18.69 -11.27 -8.50
N THR A 152 19.72 -11.89 -7.93
CA THR A 152 20.64 -11.25 -6.97
C THR A 152 22.08 -11.35 -7.47
N ALA A 153 23.00 -10.62 -6.84
CA ALA A 153 24.41 -10.63 -7.21
C ALA A 153 25.00 -12.05 -7.18
N GLY A 154 25.65 -12.44 -8.27
CA GLY A 154 26.29 -13.74 -8.43
C GLY A 154 25.36 -14.87 -8.91
N LEU A 155 24.04 -14.64 -9.09
CA LEU A 155 23.07 -15.64 -9.59
C LEU A 155 22.62 -15.24 -11.00
N SER A 156 22.80 -16.13 -11.98
CA SER A 156 22.36 -15.91 -13.37
C SER A 156 20.97 -16.48 -13.62
N ASN A 157 20.24 -15.91 -14.60
CA ASN A 157 18.94 -16.43 -15.04
C ASN A 157 18.99 -17.91 -15.47
N ALA A 158 20.08 -18.29 -16.16
CA ALA A 158 20.30 -19.69 -16.56
C ALA A 158 20.46 -20.64 -15.36
N ALA A 159 21.08 -20.16 -14.26
CA ALA A 159 21.23 -20.96 -13.05
C ALA A 159 19.88 -21.17 -12.34
N VAL A 160 19.06 -20.11 -12.25
CA VAL A 160 17.70 -20.19 -11.70
C VAL A 160 16.82 -21.12 -12.54
N LEU A 161 16.79 -20.90 -13.86
CA LEU A 161 16.02 -21.74 -14.79
C LEU A 161 16.40 -23.22 -14.69
N LYS A 162 17.70 -23.52 -14.63
CA LYS A 162 18.18 -24.90 -14.45
C LYS A 162 17.72 -25.52 -13.13
N ALA A 163 17.74 -24.71 -12.06
CA ALA A 163 17.29 -25.17 -10.73
C ALA A 163 15.77 -25.44 -10.73
N VAL A 164 14.97 -24.52 -11.28
CA VAL A 164 13.51 -24.65 -11.39
C VAL A 164 13.13 -25.90 -12.20
N ARG A 165 13.77 -26.12 -13.36
CA ARG A 165 13.54 -27.33 -14.19
C ARG A 165 13.82 -28.63 -13.42
N GLN A 166 14.91 -28.65 -12.64
CA GLN A 166 15.21 -29.81 -11.82
C GLN A 166 14.16 -29.99 -10.71
N ALA A 167 13.72 -28.90 -10.07
CA ALA A 167 12.69 -28.97 -9.03
C ALA A 167 11.36 -29.51 -9.59
N LEU A 168 10.88 -28.96 -10.70
CA LEU A 168 9.67 -29.43 -11.39
C LEU A 168 9.73 -30.90 -11.85
N ALA A 169 10.93 -31.42 -12.12
CA ALA A 169 11.11 -32.82 -12.53
C ALA A 169 11.08 -33.82 -11.37
N ILE A 170 11.37 -33.37 -10.13
CA ILE A 170 11.51 -34.28 -8.97
C ILE A 170 10.45 -34.07 -7.87
N CYS A 171 9.74 -32.94 -7.90
CA CYS A 171 8.81 -32.52 -6.87
C CYS A 171 7.42 -32.30 -7.47
N ASP A 172 6.39 -32.64 -6.73
CA ASP A 172 5.02 -32.27 -7.10
C ASP A 172 4.82 -30.76 -7.00
N THR A 173 3.90 -30.24 -7.80
CA THR A 173 3.46 -28.84 -7.71
C THR A 173 2.60 -28.64 -6.47
N PRO A 174 2.42 -27.38 -6.01
CA PRO A 174 1.45 -27.10 -4.94
C PRO A 174 0.07 -27.69 -5.25
N PRO A 175 -0.65 -28.22 -4.24
CA PRO A 175 -1.91 -28.90 -4.42
C PRO A 175 -2.99 -27.96 -4.99
N GLU A 176 -3.95 -28.52 -5.72
CA GLU A 176 -5.12 -27.77 -6.20
C GLU A 176 -6.01 -27.34 -5.03
N ILE A 177 -6.31 -26.06 -4.96
CA ILE A 177 -7.17 -25.48 -3.91
C ILE A 177 -8.40 -24.77 -4.49
N ILE A 178 -8.45 -24.57 -5.80
CA ILE A 178 -9.58 -23.91 -6.46
C ILE A 178 -10.49 -24.98 -7.04
N PRO A 179 -11.78 -25.03 -6.63
CA PRO A 179 -12.71 -26.04 -7.08
C PRO A 179 -12.86 -26.09 -8.62
N ALA A 180 -13.10 -27.28 -9.14
CA ALA A 180 -13.24 -27.50 -10.60
C ALA A 180 -14.35 -26.62 -11.21
N ARG A 181 -15.45 -26.39 -10.49
CA ARG A 181 -16.54 -25.51 -10.90
C ARG A 181 -16.05 -24.06 -11.09
N VAL A 182 -15.29 -23.53 -10.13
CA VAL A 182 -14.73 -22.17 -10.19
C VAL A 182 -13.72 -22.05 -11.34
N ARG A 183 -12.88 -23.07 -11.53
CA ARG A 183 -11.93 -23.10 -12.64
C ARG A 183 -12.61 -23.07 -14.01
N ALA A 184 -13.71 -23.81 -14.15
CA ALA A 184 -14.51 -23.83 -15.38
C ALA A 184 -15.22 -22.49 -15.62
N GLU A 185 -15.79 -21.88 -14.56
CA GLU A 185 -16.53 -20.61 -14.64
C GLU A 185 -15.63 -19.45 -15.09
N TYR A 186 -14.42 -19.35 -14.54
CA TYR A 186 -13.48 -18.24 -14.84
C TYR A 186 -12.44 -18.58 -15.91
N GLY A 187 -12.49 -19.78 -16.50
CA GLY A 187 -11.57 -20.23 -17.55
C GLY A 187 -10.11 -20.22 -17.10
N ILE A 188 -9.83 -20.75 -15.90
CA ILE A 188 -8.48 -20.81 -15.31
C ILE A 188 -7.92 -22.22 -15.29
N LEU A 189 -6.59 -22.34 -15.44
CA LEU A 189 -5.88 -23.62 -15.48
C LEU A 189 -5.94 -24.36 -14.14
N SER A 190 -5.68 -25.68 -14.17
CA SER A 190 -5.36 -26.44 -12.95
C SER A 190 -4.00 -26.01 -12.36
N ALA A 191 -3.80 -26.29 -11.07
CA ALA A 191 -2.57 -25.89 -10.38
C ALA A 191 -1.32 -26.48 -11.05
N ASP A 192 -1.30 -27.81 -11.29
CA ASP A 192 -0.20 -28.52 -11.94
C ASP A 192 0.19 -27.88 -13.26
N ARG A 193 -0.80 -27.64 -14.12
CA ARG A 193 -0.56 -27.02 -15.43
C ARG A 193 -0.06 -25.58 -15.32
N ALA A 194 -0.61 -24.80 -14.40
CA ALA A 194 -0.22 -23.40 -14.24
C ALA A 194 1.19 -23.25 -13.66
N TYR A 195 1.54 -24.01 -12.64
CA TYR A 195 2.88 -24.00 -12.06
C TYR A 195 3.95 -24.54 -13.02
N TYR A 196 3.59 -25.42 -13.95
CA TYR A 196 4.49 -25.81 -15.02
C TYR A 196 4.60 -24.74 -16.10
N ALA A 197 3.47 -24.25 -16.62
CA ALA A 197 3.42 -23.33 -17.74
C ALA A 197 3.99 -21.93 -17.43
N ILE A 198 3.96 -21.49 -16.17
CA ILE A 198 4.58 -20.22 -15.76
C ILE A 198 6.10 -20.24 -15.91
N HIS A 199 6.73 -21.40 -15.79
CA HIS A 199 8.18 -21.60 -15.91
C HIS A 199 8.63 -22.11 -17.28
N GLU A 200 7.78 -22.88 -17.96
CA GLU A 200 8.08 -23.55 -19.24
C GLU A 200 6.89 -23.42 -20.20
N PRO A 201 6.48 -22.18 -20.57
CA PRO A 201 5.34 -22.00 -21.46
C PRO A 201 5.69 -22.43 -22.90
N ALA A 202 4.77 -23.09 -23.55
CA ALA A 202 4.88 -23.42 -25.00
C ALA A 202 4.55 -22.19 -25.87
N THR A 203 3.63 -21.31 -25.39
CA THR A 203 3.24 -20.07 -26.07
C THR A 203 3.11 -18.92 -25.08
N MET A 204 3.22 -17.65 -25.56
CA MET A 204 2.96 -16.49 -24.71
C MET A 204 1.54 -16.49 -24.14
N ALA A 205 0.57 -16.98 -24.91
CA ALA A 205 -0.81 -17.12 -24.43
C ALA A 205 -0.93 -18.11 -23.25
N GLU A 206 -0.17 -19.19 -23.26
CA GLU A 206 -0.13 -20.14 -22.14
C GLU A 206 0.52 -19.53 -20.89
N ALA A 207 1.58 -18.74 -21.06
CA ALA A 207 2.20 -17.99 -19.98
C ALA A 207 1.20 -17.02 -19.31
N GLU A 208 0.41 -16.28 -20.10
CA GLU A 208 -0.62 -15.37 -19.60
C GLU A 208 -1.76 -16.11 -18.88
N LEU A 209 -2.19 -17.27 -19.39
CA LEU A 209 -3.19 -18.11 -18.71
C LEU A 209 -2.66 -18.66 -17.37
N ALA A 210 -1.39 -19.08 -17.34
CA ALA A 210 -0.74 -19.50 -16.11
C ALA A 210 -0.65 -18.35 -15.08
N LYS A 211 -0.24 -17.16 -15.52
CA LYS A 211 -0.20 -15.96 -14.70
C LYS A 211 -1.58 -15.59 -14.15
N LYS A 212 -2.61 -15.59 -15.02
CA LYS A 212 -4.01 -15.33 -14.59
C LYS A 212 -4.45 -16.30 -13.48
N ARG A 213 -4.11 -17.59 -13.62
CA ARG A 213 -4.42 -18.61 -12.60
C ARG A 213 -3.74 -18.32 -11.26
N LEU A 214 -2.47 -17.96 -11.30
CA LEU A 214 -1.70 -17.69 -10.07
C LEU A 214 -2.16 -16.39 -9.37
N ILE A 215 -2.52 -15.35 -10.13
CA ILE A 215 -3.15 -14.14 -9.60
C ILE A 215 -4.47 -14.48 -8.90
N PHE A 216 -5.33 -15.26 -9.57
CA PHE A 216 -6.60 -15.69 -8.98
C PHE A 216 -6.37 -16.51 -7.71
N GLU A 217 -5.38 -17.41 -7.69
CA GLU A 217 -5.04 -18.21 -6.52
C GLU A 217 -4.64 -17.37 -5.32
N GLU A 218 -3.75 -16.39 -5.51
CA GLU A 218 -3.32 -15.50 -4.43
C GLU A 218 -4.50 -14.73 -3.82
N PHE A 219 -5.37 -14.22 -4.66
CA PHE A 219 -6.58 -13.51 -4.20
C PHE A 219 -7.61 -14.45 -3.58
N PHE A 220 -7.74 -15.66 -4.08
CA PHE A 220 -8.65 -16.67 -3.52
C PHE A 220 -8.23 -17.07 -2.11
N ILE A 221 -6.94 -17.39 -1.89
CA ILE A 221 -6.38 -17.72 -0.58
C ILE A 221 -6.59 -16.57 0.39
N PHE A 222 -6.26 -15.36 -0.03
CA PHE A 222 -6.39 -14.16 0.78
C PHE A 222 -7.85 -13.90 1.18
N SER A 223 -8.75 -13.89 0.22
CA SER A 223 -10.18 -13.66 0.45
C SER A 223 -10.83 -14.75 1.28
N ALA A 224 -10.44 -16.02 1.09
CA ALA A 224 -10.88 -17.13 1.91
C ALA A 224 -10.41 -16.97 3.37
N GLY A 225 -9.18 -16.54 3.59
CA GLY A 225 -8.66 -16.25 4.93
C GLY A 225 -9.45 -15.17 5.65
N LEU A 226 -9.79 -14.07 4.95
CA LEU A 226 -10.64 -13.01 5.49
C LEU A 226 -12.06 -13.52 5.81
N SER A 227 -12.63 -14.37 4.95
CA SER A 227 -13.95 -14.96 5.17
C SER A 227 -13.96 -15.90 6.38
N LEU A 228 -12.90 -16.69 6.58
CA LEU A 228 -12.75 -17.52 7.79
C LEU A 228 -12.63 -16.68 9.07
N MET A 229 -11.89 -15.58 9.02
CA MET A 229 -11.80 -14.66 10.16
C MET A 229 -13.15 -14.06 10.51
N ARG A 230 -13.96 -13.69 9.50
CA ARG A 230 -15.33 -13.20 9.70
C ARG A 230 -16.23 -14.30 10.30
N ALA A 231 -16.17 -15.52 9.77
CA ALA A 231 -16.95 -16.65 10.27
C ALA A 231 -16.60 -16.98 11.73
N SER A 232 -15.34 -16.94 12.10
CA SER A 232 -14.87 -17.14 13.49
C SER A 232 -15.46 -16.10 14.46
N ARG A 233 -15.63 -14.86 14.00
CA ARG A 233 -16.27 -13.79 14.81
C ARG A 233 -17.78 -13.94 14.91
N ALA A 234 -18.43 -14.40 13.85
CA ALA A 234 -19.87 -14.67 13.89
C ALA A 234 -20.27 -15.69 14.97
N GLY A 235 -19.31 -16.50 15.44
CA GLY A 235 -19.49 -17.38 16.60
C GLY A 235 -19.49 -16.68 17.96
N LYS A 236 -18.96 -15.44 18.05
CA LYS A 236 -18.97 -14.65 19.28
C LYS A 236 -20.35 -14.04 19.53
N ARG A 237 -20.71 -13.90 20.78
CA ARG A 237 -22.00 -13.35 21.20
C ARG A 237 -21.80 -12.13 22.09
N THR A 238 -22.52 -11.04 21.79
CA THR A 238 -22.64 -9.88 22.66
C THR A 238 -24.14 -9.58 22.83
N PRO A 239 -24.59 -9.14 24.02
CA PRO A 239 -25.99 -8.78 24.17
C PRO A 239 -26.41 -7.68 23.19
N PRO A 240 -27.48 -7.86 22.40
CA PRO A 240 -27.97 -6.83 21.50
C PRO A 240 -28.40 -5.58 22.31
N PHE A 241 -28.15 -4.40 21.74
CA PHE A 241 -28.61 -3.16 22.35
C PHE A 241 -30.12 -2.98 22.13
N ALA A 242 -30.86 -2.76 23.22
CA ALA A 242 -32.32 -2.60 23.19
C ALA A 242 -32.74 -1.13 22.93
N GLN A 243 -32.00 -0.19 23.47
CA GLN A 243 -32.27 1.25 23.35
C GLN A 243 -31.46 1.87 22.19
N LEU A 244 -32.09 1.97 21.02
CA LEU A 244 -31.45 2.47 19.80
C LEU A 244 -32.15 3.71 19.23
N ASP A 245 -33.00 4.39 20.05
CA ASP A 245 -33.61 5.66 19.66
C ASP A 245 -32.54 6.78 19.66
N LEU A 246 -32.36 7.38 18.50
CA LEU A 246 -31.43 8.48 18.27
C LEU A 246 -32.11 9.84 18.17
N GLN A 247 -33.45 9.90 18.16
CA GLN A 247 -34.12 11.16 17.91
C GLN A 247 -33.74 12.25 18.93
N PRO A 248 -33.64 11.99 20.25
CA PRO A 248 -33.22 13.00 21.20
C PRO A 248 -31.79 13.55 20.91
N PHE A 249 -30.89 12.66 20.44
CA PHE A 249 -29.53 13.07 20.07
C PHE A 249 -29.52 13.91 18.80
N LEU A 250 -30.31 13.51 17.77
CA LEU A 250 -30.40 14.25 16.51
C LEU A 250 -31.01 15.63 16.68
N ASP A 251 -32.03 15.77 17.57
CA ASP A 251 -32.67 17.03 17.87
C ASP A 251 -31.75 18.01 18.62
N ALA A 252 -30.76 17.50 19.34
CA ALA A 252 -29.77 18.31 20.05
C ALA A 252 -28.61 18.79 19.18
N LEU A 253 -28.48 18.25 17.95
CA LEU A 253 -27.43 18.69 17.05
C LEU A 253 -27.74 20.09 16.45
N PRO A 254 -26.76 21.00 16.36
CA PRO A 254 -26.94 22.31 15.75
C PRO A 254 -27.04 22.27 14.20
N PHE A 255 -27.03 21.08 13.61
CA PHE A 255 -27.09 20.81 12.16
C PHE A 255 -27.70 19.44 11.88
N THR A 256 -28.17 19.23 10.66
CA THR A 256 -28.67 17.92 10.22
C THR A 256 -27.54 17.08 9.67
N LEU A 257 -27.57 15.77 9.97
CA LEU A 257 -26.63 14.82 9.37
C LEU A 257 -26.85 14.69 7.86
N THR A 258 -25.76 14.53 7.10
CA THR A 258 -25.84 14.23 5.67
C THR A 258 -26.45 12.84 5.43
N MET A 259 -26.93 12.57 4.22
CA MET A 259 -27.51 11.25 3.88
C MET A 259 -26.48 10.13 4.08
N ALA A 260 -25.20 10.37 3.77
CA ALA A 260 -24.13 9.39 3.97
C ALA A 260 -23.86 9.12 5.46
N GLN A 261 -23.90 10.15 6.31
CA GLN A 261 -23.78 10.00 7.76
C GLN A 261 -24.98 9.24 8.34
N GLN A 262 -26.20 9.59 7.95
CA GLN A 262 -27.42 8.89 8.39
C GLN A 262 -27.38 7.41 8.02
N ARG A 263 -26.97 7.08 6.79
CA ARG A 263 -26.80 5.68 6.35
C ARG A 263 -25.76 4.94 7.21
N ALA A 264 -24.61 5.55 7.47
CA ALA A 264 -23.56 4.95 8.29
C ALA A 264 -24.05 4.69 9.73
N VAL A 265 -24.82 5.62 10.31
CA VAL A 265 -25.43 5.46 11.63
C VAL A 265 -26.48 4.34 11.63
N GLU A 266 -27.28 4.22 10.57
CA GLU A 266 -28.26 3.13 10.47
C GLU A 266 -27.59 1.76 10.35
N GLU A 267 -26.52 1.65 9.55
CA GLU A 267 -25.73 0.42 9.45
C GLU A 267 -25.13 0.01 10.81
N ILE A 268 -24.66 0.97 11.62
CA ILE A 268 -24.19 0.71 12.99
C ILE A 268 -25.36 0.26 13.88
N ARG A 269 -26.52 0.90 13.76
CA ARG A 269 -27.72 0.56 14.52
C ARG A 269 -28.18 -0.86 14.23
N GLU A 270 -28.12 -1.29 12.97
CA GLU A 270 -28.40 -2.66 12.58
C GLU A 270 -27.39 -3.65 13.18
N ASP A 271 -26.13 -3.33 13.18
CA ASP A 271 -25.10 -4.17 13.79
C ASP A 271 -25.32 -4.34 15.30
N PHE A 272 -25.71 -3.30 16.01
CA PHE A 272 -26.01 -3.37 17.43
C PHE A 272 -27.21 -4.26 17.76
N ARG A 273 -28.11 -4.50 16.79
CA ARG A 273 -29.27 -5.44 16.93
C ARG A 273 -28.87 -6.91 16.73
N LYS A 274 -27.74 -7.20 16.03
CA LYS A 274 -27.45 -8.58 15.59
C LYS A 274 -27.05 -9.54 16.71
N GLY A 275 -26.72 -9.06 17.91
CA GLY A 275 -26.22 -9.91 19.00
C GLY A 275 -24.84 -10.53 18.72
N THR A 276 -24.10 -9.97 17.80
CA THR A 276 -22.68 -10.27 17.50
C THR A 276 -21.86 -8.99 17.58
N PRO A 277 -20.58 -9.05 18.00
CA PRO A 277 -19.77 -7.86 18.08
C PRO A 277 -19.62 -7.18 16.71
N MET A 278 -20.04 -5.92 16.59
CA MET A 278 -19.77 -5.10 15.43
C MET A 278 -18.26 -4.91 15.24
N ASN A 279 -17.80 -4.95 14.01
CA ASN A 279 -16.44 -4.60 13.65
C ASN A 279 -16.49 -3.80 12.34
N ARG A 280 -16.58 -2.46 12.45
CA ARG A 280 -16.92 -1.58 11.33
C ARG A 280 -15.91 -0.46 11.15
N LEU A 281 -15.56 -0.20 9.89
CA LEU A 281 -14.77 0.95 9.45
C LEU A 281 -15.70 2.02 8.89
N VAL A 282 -15.66 3.20 9.48
CA VAL A 282 -16.26 4.41 8.91
C VAL A 282 -15.18 5.19 8.18
N GLN A 283 -15.26 5.17 6.87
CA GLN A 283 -14.30 5.82 5.99
C GLN A 283 -14.93 7.07 5.37
N GLY A 284 -14.17 8.17 5.32
CA GLY A 284 -14.64 9.40 4.72
C GLY A 284 -13.53 10.43 4.65
N ASP A 285 -13.73 11.42 3.79
CA ASP A 285 -12.76 12.50 3.61
C ASP A 285 -12.52 13.31 4.90
N VAL A 286 -11.44 14.09 4.91
CA VAL A 286 -11.16 15.02 6.02
C VAL A 286 -12.31 16.01 6.17
N GLY A 287 -12.89 16.06 7.38
CA GLY A 287 -14.03 16.93 7.67
C GLY A 287 -15.38 16.44 7.14
N SER A 288 -15.53 15.19 6.73
CA SER A 288 -16.83 14.58 6.38
C SER A 288 -17.73 14.31 7.60
N GLY A 289 -17.27 14.62 8.82
CA GLY A 289 -18.05 14.49 10.06
C GLY A 289 -18.13 13.08 10.63
N LYS A 290 -17.12 12.23 10.40
CA LYS A 290 -17.01 10.89 11.02
C LYS A 290 -17.16 10.88 12.53
N THR A 291 -16.67 11.92 13.20
CA THR A 291 -16.81 12.08 14.65
C THR A 291 -18.25 12.11 15.10
N MET A 292 -19.19 12.66 14.28
CA MET A 292 -20.61 12.67 14.62
C MET A 292 -21.25 11.28 14.50
N VAL A 293 -20.80 10.48 13.53
CA VAL A 293 -21.20 9.07 13.41
C VAL A 293 -20.72 8.27 14.63
N ALA A 294 -19.49 8.52 15.07
CA ALA A 294 -18.93 7.91 16.29
C ALA A 294 -19.66 8.37 17.57
N ALA A 295 -20.02 9.64 17.64
CA ALA A 295 -20.81 10.18 18.77
C ALA A 295 -22.19 9.54 18.84
N ALA A 296 -22.88 9.35 17.70
CA ALA A 296 -24.16 8.64 17.64
C ALA A 296 -24.03 7.19 18.12
N ALA A 297 -22.98 6.49 17.71
CA ALA A 297 -22.68 5.14 18.19
C ALA A 297 -22.41 5.11 19.72
N ALA A 298 -21.60 6.05 20.23
CA ALA A 298 -21.33 6.18 21.67
C ALA A 298 -22.61 6.48 22.46
N TYR A 299 -23.48 7.37 21.96
CA TYR A 299 -24.76 7.65 22.54
C TYR A 299 -25.61 6.39 22.70
N MET A 300 -25.75 5.60 21.65
CA MET A 300 -26.51 4.34 21.71
C MET A 300 -25.92 3.35 22.71
N ALA A 301 -24.59 3.19 22.75
CA ALA A 301 -23.93 2.30 23.71
C ALA A 301 -24.19 2.74 25.17
N ILE A 302 -24.07 4.03 25.45
CA ILE A 302 -24.27 4.60 26.79
C ILE A 302 -25.73 4.50 27.23
N ARG A 303 -26.68 4.71 26.33
CA ARG A 303 -28.11 4.54 26.62
C ARG A 303 -28.47 3.09 26.97
N ASN A 304 -27.65 2.13 26.56
CA ASN A 304 -27.78 0.72 26.95
C ASN A 304 -26.96 0.37 28.22
N GLY A 305 -26.49 1.36 28.98
CA GLY A 305 -25.74 1.15 30.21
C GLY A 305 -24.28 0.72 30.01
N ARG A 306 -23.76 0.80 28.77
CA ARG A 306 -22.39 0.41 28.43
C ARG A 306 -21.46 1.61 28.39
N GLN A 307 -20.20 1.41 28.74
CA GLN A 307 -19.17 2.42 28.54
C GLN A 307 -18.63 2.41 27.10
N ALA A 308 -18.23 3.56 26.61
CA ALA A 308 -17.55 3.73 25.35
C ALA A 308 -16.13 4.30 25.56
N ALA A 309 -15.16 3.83 24.77
CA ALA A 309 -13.78 4.32 24.73
C ALA A 309 -13.42 4.83 23.36
N LEU A 310 -12.95 6.09 23.25
CA LEU A 310 -12.46 6.68 22.01
C LEU A 310 -10.95 6.86 22.13
N MET A 311 -10.20 6.16 21.28
CA MET A 311 -8.76 6.24 21.20
C MET A 311 -8.34 7.17 20.07
N ALA A 312 -7.58 8.22 20.40
CA ALA A 312 -7.02 9.20 19.49
C ALA A 312 -5.49 9.02 19.35
N PRO A 313 -4.89 9.29 18.18
CA PRO A 313 -3.46 9.08 17.95
C PRO A 313 -2.54 10.06 18.70
N THR A 314 -3.03 11.24 19.05
CA THR A 314 -2.27 12.27 19.75
C THR A 314 -3.08 12.84 20.92
N GLU A 315 -2.38 13.44 21.90
CA GLU A 315 -3.01 14.03 23.06
C GLU A 315 -3.86 15.25 22.70
N ILE A 316 -3.38 16.07 21.77
CA ILE A 316 -4.13 17.24 21.26
C ILE A 316 -5.48 16.81 20.65
N LEU A 317 -5.49 15.75 19.86
CA LEU A 317 -6.74 15.21 19.31
C LEU A 317 -7.65 14.65 20.38
N ALA A 318 -7.08 13.97 21.39
CA ALA A 318 -7.85 13.46 22.50
C ALA A 318 -8.53 14.60 23.28
N GLU A 319 -7.82 15.68 23.55
CA GLU A 319 -8.36 16.88 24.21
C GLU A 319 -9.44 17.58 23.38
N GLN A 320 -9.21 17.71 22.06
CA GLN A 320 -10.22 18.27 21.14
C GLN A 320 -11.50 17.43 21.11
N HIS A 321 -11.36 16.10 20.99
CA HIS A 321 -12.50 15.19 21.04
C HIS A 321 -13.21 15.27 22.38
N GLN A 322 -12.47 15.26 23.50
CA GLN A 322 -13.05 15.37 24.84
C GLN A 322 -13.86 16.65 25.00
N LYS A 323 -13.28 17.80 24.61
CA LYS A 323 -13.95 19.12 24.69
C LYS A 323 -15.22 19.17 23.84
N SER A 324 -15.11 18.74 22.59
CA SER A 324 -16.23 18.72 21.64
C SER A 324 -17.36 17.79 22.09
N LEU A 325 -16.99 16.56 22.49
CA LEU A 325 -17.98 15.55 22.92
C LEU A 325 -18.57 15.88 24.28
N SER A 326 -17.83 16.50 25.20
CA SER A 326 -18.38 17.00 26.48
C SER A 326 -19.51 18.00 26.24
N GLY A 327 -19.30 18.98 25.35
CA GLY A 327 -20.36 19.94 25.00
C GLY A 327 -21.57 19.27 24.37
N LEU A 328 -21.35 18.30 23.47
CA LEU A 328 -22.39 17.58 22.77
C LEU A 328 -23.22 16.68 23.72
N PHE A 329 -22.57 16.05 24.69
CA PHE A 329 -23.21 15.08 25.60
C PHE A 329 -23.73 15.70 26.91
N ALA A 330 -23.38 16.96 27.21
CA ALA A 330 -23.86 17.65 28.41
C ALA A 330 -25.39 17.65 28.58
N PRO A 331 -26.22 17.87 27.54
CA PRO A 331 -27.67 17.85 27.66
C PRO A 331 -28.24 16.51 28.12
N PHE A 332 -27.47 15.42 27.94
CA PHE A 332 -27.89 14.04 28.24
C PHE A 332 -27.36 13.56 29.62
N GLY A 333 -26.61 14.40 30.35
CA GLY A 333 -25.98 14.03 31.58
C GLY A 333 -24.87 12.98 31.45
N ILE A 334 -24.28 12.84 30.26
CA ILE A 334 -23.20 11.88 29.95
C ILE A 334 -21.85 12.54 30.30
N THR A 335 -21.09 11.90 31.19
CA THR A 335 -19.74 12.34 31.58
C THR A 335 -18.69 11.84 30.57
N VAL A 336 -17.94 12.80 30.00
CA VAL A 336 -16.82 12.51 29.09
C VAL A 336 -15.49 12.76 29.77
N GLY A 337 -14.74 11.71 30.07
CA GLY A 337 -13.42 11.78 30.73
C GLY A 337 -12.27 11.81 29.72
N LEU A 338 -11.11 12.35 30.14
CA LEU A 338 -9.85 12.36 29.40
C LEU A 338 -8.81 11.48 30.11
N LEU A 339 -8.05 10.66 29.33
CA LEU A 339 -6.92 9.89 29.86
C LEU A 339 -5.75 9.90 28.86
N THR A 340 -4.74 10.73 29.13
CA THR A 340 -3.56 10.92 28.28
C THR A 340 -2.25 10.65 29.02
N GLY A 341 -1.14 10.60 28.27
CA GLY A 341 0.20 10.37 28.82
C GLY A 341 0.74 11.56 29.65
N SER A 342 0.41 12.80 29.28
CA SER A 342 0.87 14.04 29.93
C SER A 342 0.22 14.34 31.27
N MET A 343 -0.97 13.79 31.56
CA MET A 343 -1.66 13.98 32.82
C MET A 343 -0.79 13.56 34.02
N SER A 344 -0.93 14.25 35.13
CA SER A 344 -0.25 13.92 36.39
C SER A 344 -0.65 12.52 36.91
N VAL A 345 0.21 11.91 37.71
CA VAL A 345 -0.06 10.57 38.28
C VAL A 345 -1.36 10.60 39.13
N LYS A 346 -1.61 11.69 39.83
CA LYS A 346 -2.82 11.86 40.63
C LYS A 346 -4.08 11.93 39.79
N GLU A 347 -4.07 12.71 38.72
CA GLU A 347 -5.19 12.84 37.80
C GLU A 347 -5.48 11.50 37.10
N LYS A 348 -4.43 10.83 36.56
CA LYS A 348 -4.59 9.50 35.96
C LYS A 348 -5.23 8.50 36.92
N ARG A 349 -4.82 8.52 38.22
CA ARG A 349 -5.40 7.62 39.21
C ARG A 349 -6.88 7.92 39.44
N ILE A 350 -7.25 9.16 39.64
CA ILE A 350 -8.65 9.58 39.84
C ILE A 350 -9.50 9.20 38.61
N THR A 351 -9.03 9.55 37.41
CA THR A 351 -9.76 9.23 36.18
C THR A 351 -9.97 7.72 36.03
N ARG A 352 -8.95 6.90 36.33
CA ARG A 352 -9.09 5.42 36.26
C ARG A 352 -10.07 4.89 37.30
N GLU A 353 -10.08 5.44 38.50
CA GLU A 353 -11.06 5.08 39.53
C GLU A 353 -12.49 5.40 39.10
N CYS A 354 -12.74 6.56 38.49
CA CYS A 354 -14.03 6.95 37.93
C CYS A 354 -14.44 6.08 36.70
N ILE A 355 -13.49 5.68 35.85
CA ILE A 355 -13.75 4.73 34.73
C ILE A 355 -14.19 3.38 35.31
N ALA A 356 -13.45 2.85 36.29
CA ALA A 356 -13.74 1.57 36.93
C ALA A 356 -15.07 1.57 37.69
N ALA A 357 -15.45 2.69 38.26
CA ALA A 357 -16.74 2.89 38.94
C ALA A 357 -17.93 3.09 37.98
N GLY A 358 -17.67 3.30 36.66
CA GLY A 358 -18.72 3.60 35.68
C GLY A 358 -19.22 5.05 35.70
N GLU A 359 -18.62 5.95 36.48
CA GLU A 359 -18.96 7.36 36.55
C GLU A 359 -18.64 8.14 35.29
N ILE A 360 -17.59 7.69 34.55
CA ILE A 360 -17.26 8.14 33.19
C ILE A 360 -17.85 7.16 32.22
N GLN A 361 -18.85 7.59 31.45
CA GLN A 361 -19.52 6.76 30.46
C GLN A 361 -18.80 6.76 29.10
N LEU A 362 -18.19 7.89 28.71
CA LEU A 362 -17.31 7.99 27.53
C LEU A 362 -15.91 8.42 27.97
N VAL A 363 -14.91 7.61 27.71
CA VAL A 363 -13.52 8.00 27.93
C VAL A 363 -12.83 8.26 26.59
N VAL A 364 -12.20 9.41 26.46
CA VAL A 364 -11.33 9.77 25.35
C VAL A 364 -9.88 9.71 25.82
N GLY A 365 -8.99 9.15 25.03
CA GLY A 365 -7.59 9.10 25.42
C GLY A 365 -6.67 8.60 24.32
N THR A 366 -5.39 8.47 24.69
CA THR A 366 -4.35 7.95 23.82
C THR A 366 -3.97 6.51 24.22
N HIS A 367 -2.75 6.08 23.95
CA HIS A 367 -2.21 4.80 24.38
C HIS A 367 -2.33 4.55 25.90
N ALA A 368 -2.58 5.58 26.70
CA ALA A 368 -2.83 5.44 28.15
C ALA A 368 -4.06 4.56 28.45
N LEU A 369 -5.03 4.48 27.51
CA LEU A 369 -6.17 3.58 27.61
C LEU A 369 -5.78 2.09 27.53
N LEU A 370 -4.66 1.77 26.92
CA LEU A 370 -4.15 0.41 26.74
C LEU A 370 -3.44 -0.13 27.99
N SER A 371 -3.12 0.73 28.95
CA SER A 371 -2.43 0.34 30.21
C SER A 371 -3.25 -0.70 30.96
N ASP A 372 -2.60 -1.74 31.47
CA ASP A 372 -3.25 -2.82 32.26
C ASP A 372 -3.91 -2.29 33.54
N THR A 373 -3.47 -1.12 34.01
CA THR A 373 -4.07 -0.39 35.15
C THR A 373 -5.36 0.35 34.84
N THR A 374 -5.77 0.41 33.56
CA THR A 374 -7.04 1.01 33.15
C THR A 374 -8.06 -0.11 32.98
N THR A 375 -9.05 -0.17 33.88
CA THR A 375 -10.15 -1.14 33.87
C THR A 375 -11.48 -0.42 33.65
N PHE A 376 -12.39 -1.07 32.93
CA PHE A 376 -13.74 -0.56 32.69
C PHE A 376 -14.76 -1.34 33.51
N SER A 377 -15.84 -0.68 33.94
CA SER A 377 -16.97 -1.36 34.57
C SER A 377 -17.70 -2.26 33.58
N ASP A 378 -18.04 -1.73 32.39
CA ASP A 378 -18.71 -2.47 31.33
C ASP A 378 -18.46 -1.83 29.95
N LEU A 379 -17.30 -2.13 29.35
CA LEU A 379 -16.91 -1.60 28.04
C LEU A 379 -17.70 -2.28 26.92
N GLY A 380 -18.63 -1.55 26.30
CA GLY A 380 -19.46 -2.06 25.20
C GLY A 380 -19.09 -1.55 23.82
N LEU A 381 -18.37 -0.42 23.74
CA LEU A 381 -17.95 0.16 22.45
C LEU A 381 -16.53 0.69 22.51
N VAL A 382 -15.72 0.28 21.55
CA VAL A 382 -14.38 0.81 21.28
C VAL A 382 -14.41 1.60 19.99
N ILE A 383 -13.94 2.84 20.01
CA ILE A 383 -13.80 3.71 18.86
C ILE A 383 -12.32 4.01 18.67
N ALA A 384 -11.77 3.74 17.49
CA ALA A 384 -10.39 4.07 17.12
C ALA A 384 -10.38 5.10 16.00
N ASP A 385 -9.82 6.28 16.27
CA ASP A 385 -9.68 7.34 15.26
C ASP A 385 -8.32 7.24 14.56
N GLU A 386 -8.28 7.59 13.25
CA GLU A 386 -7.08 7.57 12.41
C GLU A 386 -6.36 6.21 12.42
N GLN A 387 -7.05 5.19 11.95
CA GLN A 387 -6.65 3.78 11.99
C GLN A 387 -5.19 3.50 11.57
N HIS A 388 -4.68 4.20 10.55
CA HIS A 388 -3.34 3.97 9.99
C HIS A 388 -2.21 4.20 11.01
N ARG A 389 -2.50 4.80 12.16
CA ARG A 389 -1.55 5.06 13.25
C ARG A 389 -1.63 4.05 14.40
N PHE A 390 -2.63 3.17 14.38
CA PHE A 390 -2.80 2.13 15.40
C PHE A 390 -2.67 0.74 14.80
N GLY A 391 -1.72 -0.04 15.29
CA GLY A 391 -1.55 -1.44 14.91
C GLY A 391 -2.74 -2.33 15.33
N VAL A 392 -2.93 -3.44 14.62
CA VAL A 392 -3.96 -4.46 14.96
C VAL A 392 -3.84 -4.90 16.41
N ALA A 393 -2.62 -5.08 16.93
CA ALA A 393 -2.34 -5.48 18.31
C ALA A 393 -2.89 -4.48 19.35
N GLN A 394 -2.82 -3.17 19.08
CA GLN A 394 -3.32 -2.15 20.02
C GLN A 394 -4.85 -2.17 20.10
N ARG A 395 -5.54 -2.30 18.96
CA ARG A 395 -7.00 -2.44 18.91
C ARG A 395 -7.47 -3.70 19.65
N SER A 396 -6.80 -4.83 19.42
CA SER A 396 -7.09 -6.09 20.10
C SER A 396 -6.89 -5.96 21.63
N ARG A 397 -5.85 -5.27 22.07
CA ARG A 397 -5.61 -5.02 23.50
C ARG A 397 -6.70 -4.17 24.13
N LEU A 398 -7.21 -3.14 23.45
CA LEU A 398 -8.31 -2.32 23.97
C LEU A 398 -9.63 -3.11 23.98
N SER A 399 -9.93 -3.86 22.94
CA SER A 399 -11.12 -4.72 22.89
C SER A 399 -11.08 -5.84 23.94
N ALA A 400 -9.90 -6.34 24.30
CA ALA A 400 -9.74 -7.34 25.36
C ALA A 400 -10.06 -6.83 26.78
N LYS A 401 -10.25 -5.51 26.96
CA LYS A 401 -10.67 -4.92 28.24
C LYS A 401 -12.17 -4.98 28.50
N GLY A 402 -12.96 -5.36 27.49
CA GLY A 402 -14.39 -5.60 27.59
C GLY A 402 -14.73 -7.07 27.27
N ASN A 403 -16.00 -7.43 27.45
CA ASN A 403 -16.50 -8.74 27.09
C ASN A 403 -17.05 -8.69 25.65
N ASP A 404 -16.19 -8.91 24.64
CA ASP A 404 -16.50 -8.80 23.22
C ASP A 404 -17.20 -7.46 22.84
N PRO A 405 -16.58 -6.30 23.11
CA PRO A 405 -17.18 -5.01 22.80
C PRO A 405 -17.30 -4.81 21.29
N HIS A 406 -18.23 -3.97 20.87
CA HIS A 406 -18.31 -3.48 19.51
C HIS A 406 -17.06 -2.64 19.18
N LEU A 407 -16.54 -2.75 17.94
CA LEU A 407 -15.41 -1.98 17.46
C LEU A 407 -15.83 -1.11 16.28
N LEU A 408 -15.64 0.19 16.43
CA LEU A 408 -15.81 1.19 15.40
C LEU A 408 -14.45 1.83 15.08
N VAL A 409 -14.03 1.74 13.85
CA VAL A 409 -12.77 2.31 13.38
C VAL A 409 -13.07 3.47 12.44
N MET A 410 -12.35 4.58 12.57
CA MET A 410 -12.48 5.72 11.68
C MET A 410 -11.19 5.94 10.87
N SER A 411 -11.33 6.30 9.59
CA SER A 411 -10.19 6.67 8.75
C SER A 411 -10.52 7.92 7.93
N ALA A 412 -9.59 8.90 7.96
CA ALA A 412 -9.64 10.08 7.11
C ALA A 412 -8.86 9.90 5.80
N THR A 413 -8.16 8.78 5.62
CA THR A 413 -7.56 8.44 4.33
C THR A 413 -8.64 7.85 3.44
N PRO A 414 -9.01 8.52 2.35
CA PRO A 414 -9.86 7.89 1.34
C PRO A 414 -9.02 6.80 0.64
N ILE A 415 -9.40 5.55 0.87
CA ILE A 415 -8.85 4.39 0.18
C ILE A 415 -9.93 3.88 -0.74
N PRO A 416 -9.65 3.53 -2.00
CA PRO A 416 -10.65 2.94 -2.88
C PRO A 416 -11.40 1.80 -2.18
N ARG A 417 -12.73 1.74 -2.34
CA ARG A 417 -13.58 0.79 -1.60
C ARG A 417 -13.11 -0.66 -1.72
N THR A 418 -12.65 -1.05 -2.90
CA THR A 418 -12.11 -2.38 -3.16
C THR A 418 -10.85 -2.67 -2.35
N LEU A 419 -9.97 -1.69 -2.20
CA LEU A 419 -8.77 -1.80 -1.38
C LEU A 419 -9.10 -1.75 0.12
N ALA A 420 -10.06 -0.94 0.53
CA ALA A 420 -10.51 -0.91 1.92
C ALA A 420 -11.07 -2.27 2.36
N LEU A 421 -11.87 -2.94 1.51
CA LEU A 421 -12.36 -4.29 1.75
C LEU A 421 -11.25 -5.35 1.81
N LEU A 422 -10.12 -5.11 1.15
CA LEU A 422 -8.95 -5.98 1.21
C LEU A 422 -8.10 -5.73 2.46
N MET A 423 -7.76 -4.46 2.69
CA MET A 423 -6.89 -4.08 3.82
C MET A 423 -7.55 -4.35 5.17
N TYR A 424 -8.86 -4.22 5.19
CA TYR A 424 -9.69 -4.29 6.38
C TYR A 424 -10.76 -5.36 6.23
N GLY A 425 -10.43 -6.44 5.54
CA GLY A 425 -11.40 -7.48 5.17
C GLY A 425 -12.07 -8.17 6.35
N ASP A 426 -11.59 -7.91 7.54
CA ASP A 426 -12.23 -8.24 8.80
C ASP A 426 -13.23 -7.19 9.29
N LEU A 427 -13.31 -6.00 8.65
CA LEU A 427 -14.23 -4.92 8.97
C LEU A 427 -15.34 -4.80 7.93
N ASP A 428 -16.55 -4.49 8.38
CA ASP A 428 -17.60 -3.96 7.52
C ASP A 428 -17.31 -2.48 7.21
N VAL A 429 -17.59 -2.00 6.00
CA VAL A 429 -17.18 -0.66 5.57
C VAL A 429 -18.40 0.23 5.31
N SER A 430 -18.46 1.36 6.03
CA SER A 430 -19.39 2.47 5.78
C SER A 430 -18.64 3.64 5.17
N ILE A 431 -19.13 4.17 4.05
CA ILE A 431 -18.49 5.30 3.35
C ILE A 431 -19.30 6.58 3.60
N VAL A 432 -18.62 7.61 4.14
CA VAL A 432 -19.14 8.97 4.30
C VAL A 432 -18.47 9.86 3.24
N GLY A 433 -19.00 9.82 2.02
CA GLY A 433 -18.45 10.51 0.85
C GLY A 433 -18.95 11.95 0.66
N GLU A 434 -19.84 12.42 1.53
CA GLU A 434 -20.42 13.77 1.45
C GLU A 434 -19.78 14.69 2.47
N LEU A 435 -19.54 15.93 2.08
CA LEU A 435 -19.14 17.00 3.01
C LEU A 435 -20.39 17.64 3.66
N PRO A 436 -20.29 18.04 4.94
CA PRO A 436 -21.38 18.75 5.62
C PRO A 436 -21.76 20.05 4.89
N PRO A 437 -23.04 20.46 4.93
CA PRO A 437 -23.51 21.71 4.34
C PRO A 437 -22.73 22.92 4.86
N GLY A 438 -22.43 23.88 3.98
CA GLY A 438 -21.73 25.12 4.33
C GLY A 438 -20.21 25.06 4.27
N ARG A 439 -19.63 23.93 3.88
CA ARG A 439 -18.19 23.84 3.61
C ARG A 439 -17.90 24.17 2.15
N GLU A 440 -17.07 25.19 1.92
CA GLU A 440 -16.64 25.54 0.57
C GLU A 440 -15.45 24.66 0.11
N PRO A 441 -15.39 24.33 -1.18
CA PRO A 441 -14.25 23.62 -1.73
C PRO A 441 -12.99 24.47 -1.68
N VAL A 442 -11.83 23.85 -1.42
CA VAL A 442 -10.52 24.51 -1.40
C VAL A 442 -10.00 24.62 -2.84
N ASP A 443 -9.82 25.86 -3.33
CA ASP A 443 -9.23 26.10 -4.65
C ASP A 443 -7.76 25.68 -4.65
N THR A 444 -7.38 24.74 -5.52
CA THR A 444 -6.03 24.17 -5.55
C THR A 444 -5.30 24.56 -6.84
N PHE A 445 -4.08 25.09 -6.70
CA PHE A 445 -3.26 25.57 -7.80
C PHE A 445 -1.88 24.88 -7.81
N LEU A 446 -1.42 24.50 -8.99
CA LEU A 446 -0.06 24.03 -9.21
C LEU A 446 0.75 25.13 -9.90
N VAL A 447 1.83 25.55 -9.28
CA VAL A 447 2.68 26.66 -9.76
C VAL A 447 4.16 26.29 -9.69
N ASN A 448 4.97 27.02 -10.43
CA ASN A 448 6.43 26.89 -10.37
C ASN A 448 7.05 28.09 -9.64
N GLU A 449 8.36 28.08 -9.47
CA GLU A 449 9.10 29.12 -8.71
C GLU A 449 8.94 30.53 -9.28
N SER A 450 8.63 30.71 -10.55
CA SER A 450 8.41 32.04 -11.12
C SER A 450 7.23 32.80 -10.48
N TYR A 451 6.35 32.07 -9.77
CA TYR A 451 5.22 32.63 -9.03
C TYR A 451 5.56 32.99 -7.58
N ARG A 452 6.79 32.81 -7.09
CA ARG A 452 7.18 33.02 -5.69
C ARG A 452 6.78 34.40 -5.16
N ALA A 453 7.06 35.47 -5.91
CA ALA A 453 6.68 36.82 -5.51
C ALA A 453 5.15 36.98 -5.33
N ARG A 454 4.36 36.31 -6.18
CA ARG A 454 2.89 36.32 -6.10
C ARG A 454 2.39 35.53 -4.90
N ILE A 455 3.01 34.38 -4.59
CA ILE A 455 2.69 33.58 -3.41
C ILE A 455 2.92 34.41 -2.16
N ASN A 456 4.09 35.05 -2.04
CA ASN A 456 4.44 35.89 -0.88
C ASN A 456 3.47 37.07 -0.73
N ALA A 457 3.11 37.74 -1.84
CA ALA A 457 2.10 38.81 -1.82
C ALA A 457 0.72 38.29 -1.39
N PHE A 458 0.36 37.07 -1.78
CA PHE A 458 -0.91 36.46 -1.42
C PHE A 458 -0.96 36.05 0.06
N ILE A 459 0.15 35.53 0.62
CA ILE A 459 0.29 35.29 2.07
C ILE A 459 0.05 36.60 2.85
N ARG A 460 0.74 37.71 2.46
CA ARG A 460 0.54 39.03 3.10
C ARG A 460 -0.90 39.48 3.03
N LYS A 461 -1.56 39.30 1.88
CA LYS A 461 -2.96 39.65 1.70
C LYS A 461 -3.86 38.88 2.67
N GLN A 462 -3.68 37.55 2.77
CA GLN A 462 -4.48 36.72 3.68
C GLN A 462 -4.27 37.12 5.15
N VAL A 463 -3.03 37.39 5.54
CA VAL A 463 -2.74 37.84 6.92
C VAL A 463 -3.32 39.24 7.17
N ALA A 464 -3.26 40.17 6.20
CA ALA A 464 -3.86 41.48 6.32
C ALA A 464 -5.40 41.43 6.44
N GLU A 465 -6.03 40.42 5.86
CA GLU A 465 -7.47 40.14 6.01
C GLU A 465 -7.80 39.44 7.36
N GLY A 466 -6.81 39.19 8.22
CA GLY A 466 -6.95 38.58 9.54
C GLY A 466 -6.91 37.05 9.52
N HIS A 467 -6.51 36.43 8.41
CA HIS A 467 -6.41 34.97 8.25
C HIS A 467 -5.01 34.45 8.53
N GLN A 468 -4.91 33.17 8.76
CA GLN A 468 -3.65 32.45 9.01
C GLN A 468 -3.25 31.56 7.85
N CYS A 469 -1.95 31.30 7.72
CA CYS A 469 -1.39 30.56 6.61
C CYS A 469 -0.50 29.42 7.09
N PHE A 470 -0.58 28.27 6.39
CA PHE A 470 0.37 27.16 6.53
C PHE A 470 1.37 27.17 5.38
N VAL A 471 2.63 26.92 5.67
CA VAL A 471 3.69 26.64 4.70
C VAL A 471 4.31 25.29 5.08
N VAL A 472 4.16 24.29 4.22
CA VAL A 472 4.61 22.92 4.48
C VAL A 472 5.81 22.59 3.61
N CYS A 473 6.89 22.16 4.26
CA CYS A 473 8.12 21.71 3.60
C CYS A 473 8.19 20.18 3.62
N PRO A 474 8.74 19.53 2.58
CA PRO A 474 8.88 18.09 2.55
C PRO A 474 9.86 17.60 3.63
N ALA A 475 9.53 16.48 4.28
CA ALA A 475 10.51 15.71 5.02
C ALA A 475 11.37 14.93 4.00
N VAL A 476 12.68 14.86 4.19
CA VAL A 476 13.55 14.05 3.34
C VAL A 476 13.55 12.64 3.92
N GLU A 477 12.90 11.69 3.23
CA GLU A 477 12.71 10.30 3.72
C GLU A 477 14.02 9.56 4.04
N GLU A 478 15.12 9.87 3.32
CA GLU A 478 16.44 9.27 3.56
C GLU A 478 17.21 9.95 4.70
N ASN A 479 16.79 11.14 5.15
CA ASN A 479 17.45 11.87 6.22
C ASN A 479 16.50 12.93 6.81
N GLU A 480 15.76 12.55 7.87
CA GLU A 480 14.85 13.46 8.59
C GLU A 480 15.54 14.76 9.04
N ASP A 481 16.86 14.68 9.36
CA ASP A 481 17.64 15.85 9.77
C ASP A 481 17.78 16.91 8.65
N LEU A 482 17.81 16.49 7.37
CA LEU A 482 17.88 17.40 6.24
C LEU A 482 16.54 18.12 6.01
N GLY A 483 15.43 17.42 6.14
CA GLY A 483 14.09 18.00 6.02
C GLY A 483 13.80 19.02 7.12
N ILE A 484 14.23 18.74 8.35
CA ILE A 484 14.09 19.63 9.50
C ILE A 484 14.96 20.89 9.34
N LYS A 485 16.22 20.71 8.91
CA LYS A 485 17.12 21.85 8.59
C LYS A 485 16.51 22.71 7.49
N ALA A 486 15.91 22.12 6.46
CA ALA A 486 15.26 22.86 5.38
C ALA A 486 14.07 23.69 5.91
N ALA A 487 13.18 23.11 6.72
CA ALA A 487 12.05 23.82 7.32
C ALA A 487 12.50 24.94 8.27
N THR A 488 13.53 24.69 9.07
CA THR A 488 14.11 25.70 10.00
C THR A 488 14.73 26.86 9.24
N VAL A 489 15.59 26.57 8.26
CA VAL A 489 16.21 27.59 7.40
C VAL A 489 15.14 28.38 6.63
N TRP A 490 14.11 27.69 6.17
CA TRP A 490 13.00 28.35 5.46
C TRP A 490 12.21 29.28 6.38
N ALA A 491 11.88 28.84 7.61
CA ALA A 491 11.20 29.68 8.60
C ALA A 491 12.04 30.92 8.96
N GLU A 492 13.35 30.75 9.15
CA GLU A 492 14.26 31.87 9.39
C GLU A 492 14.36 32.83 8.20
N THR A 493 14.40 32.30 6.99
CA THR A 493 14.43 33.10 5.76
C THR A 493 13.16 33.91 5.62
N LEU A 494 12.00 33.26 5.81
CA LEU A 494 10.72 33.96 5.78
C LEU A 494 10.65 35.05 6.85
N GLN A 495 11.05 34.77 8.09
CA GLN A 495 11.03 35.75 9.19
C GLN A 495 12.00 36.93 8.97
N LYS A 496 13.23 36.67 8.51
CA LYS A 496 14.26 37.70 8.40
C LYS A 496 14.19 38.51 7.13
N THR A 497 13.77 37.88 6.02
CA THR A 497 13.93 38.45 4.66
C THR A 497 12.61 38.75 3.97
N VAL A 498 11.62 37.83 4.09
CA VAL A 498 10.36 37.92 3.33
C VAL A 498 9.25 38.57 4.14
N PHE A 499 9.10 38.18 5.39
CA PHE A 499 8.01 38.62 6.29
C PHE A 499 8.55 39.07 7.66
N PRO A 500 9.39 40.12 7.71
CA PRO A 500 9.96 40.59 9.00
C PRO A 500 8.88 41.15 9.95
N ASP A 501 7.73 41.50 9.42
CA ASP A 501 6.57 42.09 10.08
C ASP A 501 5.52 41.06 10.55
N LEU A 502 5.63 39.80 10.11
CA LEU A 502 4.69 38.72 10.47
C LEU A 502 5.25 37.81 11.55
N ARG A 503 4.37 37.24 12.35
CA ARG A 503 4.74 36.28 13.40
C ARG A 503 4.76 34.88 12.82
N ILE A 504 5.93 34.25 12.76
CA ILE A 504 6.13 32.92 12.20
C ILE A 504 6.35 31.91 13.29
N ALA A 505 5.55 30.84 13.30
CA ALA A 505 5.75 29.66 14.15
C ALA A 505 6.38 28.52 13.34
N LEU A 506 7.20 27.69 13.99
CA LEU A 506 7.84 26.52 13.39
C LEU A 506 7.35 25.25 14.07
N LEU A 507 7.08 24.20 13.28
CA LEU A 507 6.65 22.88 13.77
C LEU A 507 7.34 21.75 12.99
N HIS A 508 8.11 20.91 13.68
CA HIS A 508 8.79 19.76 13.04
C HIS A 508 8.89 18.53 13.94
N GLY A 509 9.25 17.38 13.34
CA GLY A 509 9.22 16.06 13.99
C GLY A 509 10.05 15.94 15.26
N GLN A 510 11.23 16.55 15.32
CA GLN A 510 12.17 16.43 16.46
C GLN A 510 11.89 17.35 17.65
N MET A 511 10.92 18.26 17.54
CA MET A 511 10.50 19.06 18.71
C MET A 511 9.93 18.13 19.78
N LYS A 512 10.12 18.49 21.05
CA LYS A 512 9.48 17.79 22.17
C LYS A 512 7.96 17.91 22.08
N ALA A 513 7.24 16.94 22.63
CA ALA A 513 5.78 16.94 22.60
C ALA A 513 5.18 18.27 23.12
N SER A 514 5.68 18.76 24.25
CA SER A 514 5.24 20.04 24.83
C SER A 514 5.51 21.26 23.94
N GLU A 515 6.63 21.27 23.20
CA GLU A 515 6.97 22.36 22.29
C GLU A 515 6.05 22.35 21.04
N LYS A 516 5.72 21.13 20.54
CA LYS A 516 4.74 20.96 19.44
C LYS A 516 3.36 21.44 19.84
N GLU A 517 2.94 21.07 21.06
CA GLU A 517 1.65 21.46 21.60
C GLU A 517 1.55 22.99 21.76
N GLU A 518 2.57 23.63 22.34
CA GLU A 518 2.59 25.07 22.47
C GLU A 518 2.61 25.81 21.13
N ALA A 519 3.42 25.37 20.16
CA ALA A 519 3.45 25.97 18.84
C ALA A 519 2.07 25.89 18.15
N MET A 520 1.40 24.74 18.27
CA MET A 520 0.06 24.56 17.70
C MET A 520 -1.01 25.34 18.44
N ALA A 521 -0.95 25.37 19.77
CA ALA A 521 -1.88 26.13 20.59
C ALA A 521 -1.74 27.64 20.33
N SER A 522 -0.52 28.16 20.28
CA SER A 522 -0.20 29.54 19.90
C SER A 522 -0.77 29.90 18.53
N PHE A 523 -0.58 29.04 17.54
CA PHE A 523 -1.14 29.25 16.22
C PHE A 523 -2.69 29.20 16.24
N ALA A 524 -3.30 28.28 16.95
CA ALA A 524 -4.75 28.20 17.08
C ALA A 524 -5.36 29.41 17.80
N ARG A 525 -4.63 30.04 18.74
CA ARG A 525 -5.02 31.28 19.41
C ARG A 525 -4.82 32.53 18.53
N GLY A 526 -4.22 32.41 17.34
CA GLY A 526 -3.93 33.54 16.46
C GLY A 526 -2.71 34.38 16.90
N GLU A 527 -1.84 33.82 17.74
CA GLU A 527 -0.60 34.46 18.16
C GLU A 527 0.51 34.39 17.12
N ALA A 528 0.39 33.47 16.16
CA ALA A 528 1.21 33.39 14.95
C ALA A 528 0.35 33.51 13.68
N ASP A 529 0.88 34.22 12.68
CA ASP A 529 0.21 34.51 11.42
C ASP A 529 0.51 33.43 10.38
N VAL A 530 1.73 32.90 10.40
CA VAL A 530 2.21 31.86 9.47
C VAL A 530 2.82 30.71 10.28
N MET A 531 2.39 29.49 9.99
CA MET A 531 2.99 28.27 10.51
C MET A 531 3.84 27.60 9.43
N VAL A 532 5.15 27.51 9.65
CA VAL A 532 6.05 26.69 8.82
C VAL A 532 6.17 25.31 9.44
N ALA A 533 5.84 24.27 8.69
CA ALA A 533 5.82 22.92 9.24
C ALA A 533 6.41 21.89 8.26
N THR A 534 6.83 20.74 8.80
CA THR A 534 7.04 19.50 8.05
C THR A 534 5.74 18.69 7.99
N THR A 535 5.80 17.44 7.52
CA THR A 535 4.64 16.51 7.44
C THR A 535 3.93 16.26 8.77
N VAL A 536 4.50 16.65 9.90
CA VAL A 536 3.89 16.51 11.26
C VAL A 536 2.51 17.18 11.35
N ILE A 537 2.23 18.17 10.51
CA ILE A 537 0.93 18.87 10.45
C ILE A 537 -0.22 18.00 9.87
N GLU A 538 0.08 16.83 9.30
CA GLU A 538 -0.97 15.87 8.89
C GLU A 538 -1.86 15.46 10.07
N VAL A 539 -1.39 15.64 11.31
CA VAL A 539 -2.09 15.23 12.53
C VAL A 539 -2.70 16.41 13.24
N GLY A 540 -3.97 16.58 13.14
CA GLY A 540 -4.93 16.74 14.21
C GLY A 540 -5.35 18.12 14.66
N VAL A 541 -4.77 19.26 14.39
CA VAL A 541 -5.31 20.51 14.96
C VAL A 541 -6.23 21.22 13.98
N ASP A 542 -7.44 21.52 14.45
CA ASP A 542 -8.41 22.32 13.70
C ASP A 542 -8.15 23.80 13.94
N VAL A 543 -7.79 24.52 12.86
CA VAL A 543 -7.60 25.97 12.88
C VAL A 543 -8.55 26.58 11.86
N PRO A 544 -9.79 26.94 12.25
CA PRO A 544 -10.81 27.43 11.34
C PRO A 544 -10.42 28.74 10.60
N ASN A 545 -9.52 29.53 11.20
CA ASN A 545 -9.02 30.78 10.63
C ASN A 545 -7.89 30.61 9.60
N ALA A 546 -7.36 29.39 9.42
CA ALA A 546 -6.36 29.12 8.41
C ALA A 546 -7.00 28.93 7.03
N THR A 547 -6.76 29.86 6.12
CA THR A 547 -7.37 29.91 4.78
C THR A 547 -6.41 29.58 3.66
N LEU A 548 -5.10 29.58 3.91
CA LEU A 548 -4.09 29.31 2.89
C LEU A 548 -3.14 28.20 3.33
N MET A 549 -2.97 27.23 2.44
CA MET A 549 -1.97 26.17 2.52
C MET A 549 -0.99 26.32 1.35
N VAL A 550 0.29 26.50 1.62
CA VAL A 550 1.37 26.45 0.63
C VAL A 550 2.20 25.19 0.87
N ILE A 551 2.36 24.34 -0.13
CA ILE A 551 3.13 23.11 -0.04
C ILE A 551 4.32 23.22 -0.98
N GLU A 552 5.51 23.27 -0.39
CA GLU A 552 6.77 23.36 -1.10
C GLU A 552 7.21 22.00 -1.63
N ASP A 553 7.81 21.98 -2.84
CA ASP A 553 8.25 20.75 -3.51
C ASP A 553 7.18 19.64 -3.45
N ALA A 554 5.95 19.96 -3.85
CA ALA A 554 4.78 19.08 -3.72
C ALA A 554 4.96 17.73 -4.43
N ASP A 555 5.88 17.62 -5.38
CA ASP A 555 6.23 16.38 -6.08
C ASP A 555 6.88 15.32 -5.17
N ARG A 556 7.38 15.72 -4.01
CA ARG A 556 7.95 14.79 -3.00
C ARG A 556 6.91 14.16 -2.09
N PHE A 557 5.66 14.62 -2.15
CA PHE A 557 4.57 14.08 -1.32
C PHE A 557 3.72 13.06 -2.08
N GLY A 558 3.13 12.11 -1.36
CA GLY A 558 2.04 11.29 -1.87
C GLY A 558 0.76 12.09 -2.12
N LEU A 559 -0.07 11.69 -3.10
CA LEU A 559 -1.34 12.38 -3.34
C LEU A 559 -2.27 12.33 -2.14
N SER A 560 -2.31 11.22 -1.42
CA SER A 560 -3.09 11.08 -0.18
C SER A 560 -2.61 12.05 0.90
N GLN A 561 -1.29 12.25 1.05
CA GLN A 561 -0.72 13.23 1.98
C GLN A 561 -1.08 14.65 1.58
N LEU A 562 -0.91 15.00 0.30
CA LEU A 562 -1.29 16.31 -0.22
C LEU A 562 -2.78 16.59 0.00
N HIS A 563 -3.63 15.58 -0.19
CA HIS A 563 -5.05 15.69 0.07
C HIS A 563 -5.37 15.91 1.55
N GLN A 564 -4.70 15.21 2.45
CA GLN A 564 -4.84 15.41 3.90
C GLN A 564 -4.39 16.80 4.34
N LEU A 565 -3.25 17.30 3.81
CA LEU A 565 -2.75 18.65 4.04
C LEU A 565 -3.74 19.70 3.53
N ARG A 566 -4.26 19.54 2.30
CA ARG A 566 -5.30 20.40 1.76
C ARG A 566 -6.53 20.48 2.66
N GLY A 567 -6.92 19.34 3.26
CA GLY A 567 -8.04 19.25 4.19
C GLY A 567 -7.84 19.97 5.53
N ARG A 568 -6.62 20.51 5.81
CA ARG A 568 -6.34 21.30 7.01
C ARG A 568 -6.80 22.75 6.90
N VAL A 569 -7.07 23.22 5.70
CA VAL A 569 -7.72 24.52 5.43
C VAL A 569 -9.16 24.32 4.96
N GLY A 570 -9.94 25.39 4.88
CA GLY A 570 -11.35 25.31 4.46
C GLY A 570 -12.28 24.77 5.56
N ARG A 571 -11.95 24.99 6.82
CA ARG A 571 -12.77 24.60 7.98
C ARG A 571 -13.60 25.74 8.56
N GLY A 572 -13.30 26.97 8.13
CA GLY A 572 -14.07 28.19 8.41
C GLY A 572 -15.08 28.52 7.33
N LYS A 573 -15.68 29.74 7.45
CA LYS A 573 -16.62 30.29 6.45
C LYS A 573 -15.91 31.03 5.32
N ALA A 574 -14.60 31.31 5.47
CA ALA A 574 -13.82 32.05 4.49
C ALA A 574 -13.33 31.13 3.38
N LYS A 575 -13.29 31.66 2.16
CA LYS A 575 -12.77 30.95 1.01
C LYS A 575 -11.30 30.56 1.21
N SER A 576 -10.95 29.33 0.91
CA SER A 576 -9.63 28.78 1.24
C SER A 576 -8.89 28.27 -0.01
N TYR A 577 -7.58 28.27 0.07
CA TYR A 577 -6.69 28.03 -1.05
C TYR A 577 -5.58 27.04 -0.69
N CYS A 578 -5.18 26.22 -1.66
CA CYS A 578 -4.02 25.35 -1.56
C CYS A 578 -3.10 25.58 -2.76
N ILE A 579 -1.85 25.95 -2.51
CA ILE A 579 -0.85 26.22 -3.53
C ILE A 579 0.22 25.15 -3.46
N LEU A 580 0.37 24.39 -4.54
CA LEU A 580 1.40 23.37 -4.71
C LEU A 580 2.54 23.99 -5.52
N THR A 581 3.76 23.99 -4.97
CA THR A 581 4.95 24.39 -5.74
C THR A 581 5.71 23.15 -6.20
N SER A 582 6.26 23.17 -7.42
CA SER A 582 7.12 22.10 -7.93
C SER A 582 8.10 22.62 -8.95
N HIS A 583 9.34 22.14 -8.88
CA HIS A 583 10.41 22.36 -9.85
C HIS A 583 10.49 21.25 -10.89
N ASN A 584 9.75 20.16 -10.70
CA ASN A 584 9.82 18.96 -11.53
C ASN A 584 9.21 19.21 -12.91
N LYS A 585 9.89 18.70 -13.96
CA LYS A 585 9.45 18.81 -15.37
C LYS A 585 8.92 17.49 -15.92
N ASN A 586 8.96 16.40 -15.13
CA ASN A 586 8.45 15.10 -15.56
C ASN A 586 6.93 15.18 -15.76
N SER A 587 6.47 14.74 -16.93
CA SER A 587 5.06 14.78 -17.32
C SER A 587 4.16 13.93 -16.39
N GLU A 588 4.61 12.77 -15.93
CA GLU A 588 3.85 11.90 -15.03
C GLU A 588 3.67 12.55 -13.66
N THR A 589 4.74 13.13 -13.11
CA THR A 589 4.69 13.85 -11.83
C THR A 589 3.75 15.04 -11.89
N LEU A 590 3.80 15.82 -12.99
CA LEU A 590 2.91 16.96 -13.19
C LEU A 590 1.45 16.52 -13.41
N GLN A 591 1.20 15.40 -14.10
CA GLN A 591 -0.15 14.85 -14.24
C GLN A 591 -0.73 14.46 -12.89
N ARG A 592 0.07 13.80 -12.03
CA ARG A 592 -0.30 13.44 -10.67
C ARG A 592 -0.71 14.66 -9.84
N LEU A 593 0.09 15.72 -9.83
CA LEU A 593 -0.23 16.95 -9.09
C LEU A 593 -1.46 17.68 -9.68
N LYS A 594 -1.65 17.65 -10.99
CA LYS A 594 -2.84 18.21 -11.66
C LYS A 594 -4.13 17.46 -11.31
N ALA A 595 -4.06 16.15 -10.99
CA ALA A 595 -5.22 15.41 -10.49
C ALA A 595 -5.79 16.06 -9.23
N LEU A 596 -4.92 16.43 -8.27
CA LEU A 596 -5.34 17.12 -7.05
C LEU A 596 -5.98 18.50 -7.30
N CYS A 597 -5.58 19.19 -8.39
CA CYS A 597 -6.17 20.47 -8.79
C CYS A 597 -7.56 20.32 -9.44
N LYS A 598 -7.85 19.16 -10.04
CA LYS A 598 -9.11 18.94 -10.78
C LYS A 598 -10.27 18.48 -9.89
N THR A 599 -10.00 17.81 -8.78
CA THR A 599 -11.04 17.26 -7.91
C THR A 599 -10.74 17.50 -6.43
N THR A 600 -11.81 17.72 -5.69
CA THR A 600 -11.78 17.77 -4.23
C THR A 600 -12.16 16.42 -3.59
N ASP A 601 -12.64 15.48 -4.38
CA ASP A 601 -13.06 14.14 -3.95
C ASP A 601 -11.83 13.27 -3.65
N GLY A 602 -11.61 12.97 -2.38
CA GLY A 602 -10.47 12.17 -1.92
C GLY A 602 -10.47 10.73 -2.44
N PHE A 603 -11.64 10.13 -2.68
CA PHE A 603 -11.73 8.77 -3.22
C PHE A 603 -11.25 8.73 -4.67
N LYS A 604 -11.64 9.72 -5.50
CA LYS A 604 -11.14 9.84 -6.88
C LYS A 604 -9.64 10.09 -6.92
N ILE A 605 -9.12 10.92 -6.00
CA ILE A 605 -7.67 11.17 -5.89
C ILE A 605 -6.93 9.87 -5.56
N ALA A 606 -7.47 9.08 -4.64
CA ALA A 606 -6.87 7.80 -4.25
C ALA A 606 -6.92 6.75 -5.38
N GLU A 607 -8.00 6.73 -6.17
CA GLU A 607 -8.11 5.89 -7.36
C GLU A 607 -7.09 6.28 -8.44
N GLU A 608 -6.90 7.59 -8.68
CA GLU A 608 -5.89 8.09 -9.61
C GLU A 608 -4.46 7.82 -9.12
N ASP A 609 -4.18 8.01 -7.81
CA ASP A 609 -2.86 7.70 -7.22
C ASP A 609 -2.51 6.21 -7.36
N LEU A 610 -3.50 5.34 -7.11
CA LEU A 610 -3.35 3.90 -7.29
C LEU A 610 -3.08 3.52 -8.75
N ALA A 611 -3.79 4.14 -9.69
CA ALA A 611 -3.61 3.87 -11.12
C ALA A 611 -2.22 4.33 -11.62
N LEU A 612 -1.69 5.43 -11.09
CA LEU A 612 -0.41 6.01 -11.54
C LEU A 612 0.82 5.36 -10.88
N ARG A 613 0.76 5.01 -9.60
CA ARG A 613 1.91 4.47 -8.85
C ARG A 613 1.95 2.95 -8.79
N GLY A 614 0.80 2.30 -8.95
CA GLY A 614 0.64 0.91 -8.57
C GLY A 614 0.58 0.71 -7.04
N PRO A 615 0.17 -0.47 -6.56
CA PRO A 615 -0.06 -0.72 -5.13
C PRO A 615 1.22 -0.84 -4.31
N GLY A 616 2.36 -1.19 -4.92
CA GLY A 616 3.62 -1.35 -4.20
C GLY A 616 4.08 -0.06 -3.50
N ASP A 617 3.99 1.06 -4.19
CA ASP A 617 4.35 2.37 -3.65
C ASP A 617 3.23 3.01 -2.83
N PHE A 618 1.96 2.64 -3.10
CA PHE A 618 0.80 3.15 -2.35
C PHE A 618 0.80 2.68 -0.90
N PHE A 619 1.25 1.45 -0.64
CA PHE A 619 1.24 0.87 0.70
C PHE A 619 2.50 1.16 1.52
N GLY A 620 3.56 1.68 0.91
CA GLY A 620 4.87 1.82 1.56
C GLY A 620 5.36 0.49 2.16
N SER A 621 6.61 0.17 2.06
CA SER A 621 7.18 -1.13 2.47
C SER A 621 7.01 -1.51 3.96
N ARG A 622 6.37 -0.66 4.79
CA ARG A 622 6.32 -0.83 6.26
C ARG A 622 4.94 -0.67 6.93
N GLN A 623 3.85 -0.35 6.23
CA GLN A 623 2.59 0.05 6.91
C GLN A 623 1.37 -0.83 6.67
N SER A 624 1.36 -1.73 5.70
CA SER A 624 0.18 -2.56 5.44
C SER A 624 0.38 -3.96 6.02
N GLY A 625 -0.45 -4.34 6.98
CA GLY A 625 -0.60 -5.74 7.41
C GLY A 625 -1.14 -6.68 6.32
N LEU A 626 -0.94 -6.31 5.05
CA LEU A 626 -1.26 -7.13 3.89
C LEU A 626 -0.10 -8.08 3.58
N PRO A 627 -0.39 -9.33 3.27
CA PRO A 627 0.62 -10.25 2.80
C PRO A 627 1.19 -9.77 1.46
N ALA A 628 2.51 -9.93 1.28
CA ALA A 628 3.15 -9.63 0.00
C ALA A 628 2.69 -10.64 -1.06
N PHE A 629 1.96 -10.16 -2.07
CA PHE A 629 1.63 -10.95 -3.25
C PHE A 629 2.86 -11.14 -4.14
N ARG A 630 3.01 -12.31 -4.73
CA ARG A 630 4.15 -12.66 -5.58
C ARG A 630 3.92 -12.30 -7.05
N VAL A 631 2.68 -12.45 -7.52
CA VAL A 631 2.28 -12.26 -8.93
C VAL A 631 1.13 -11.26 -9.04
N ALA A 632 0.19 -11.29 -8.12
CA ALA A 632 -1.00 -10.46 -8.15
C ALA A 632 -0.66 -8.98 -7.91
N ASN A 633 -1.29 -8.11 -8.67
CA ASN A 633 -1.14 -6.66 -8.57
C ASN A 633 -2.51 -6.01 -8.37
N LEU A 634 -2.71 -5.44 -7.19
CA LEU A 634 -3.99 -4.84 -6.79
C LEU A 634 -4.47 -3.68 -7.67
N SER A 635 -3.59 -3.03 -8.43
CA SER A 635 -3.99 -1.94 -9.33
C SER A 635 -4.50 -2.43 -10.68
N CYS A 636 -3.93 -3.53 -11.18
CA CYS A 636 -4.24 -4.04 -12.52
C CYS A 636 -5.27 -5.17 -12.49
N ASP A 637 -5.33 -5.94 -11.38
CA ASP A 637 -6.06 -7.20 -11.30
C ASP A 637 -7.37 -7.10 -10.50
N LEU A 638 -7.97 -5.89 -10.40
CA LEU A 638 -9.17 -5.63 -9.60
C LEU A 638 -10.36 -6.51 -9.95
N GLN A 639 -10.56 -6.86 -11.24
CA GLN A 639 -11.64 -7.74 -11.63
C GLN A 639 -11.39 -9.17 -11.14
N THR A 640 -10.19 -9.69 -11.33
CA THR A 640 -9.79 -11.01 -10.82
C THR A 640 -9.96 -11.12 -9.30
N LEU A 641 -9.66 -10.03 -8.59
CA LEU A 641 -9.88 -9.96 -7.15
C LEU A 641 -11.36 -10.08 -6.77
N LYS A 642 -12.26 -9.32 -7.43
CA LYS A 642 -13.71 -9.42 -7.18
C LYS A 642 -14.21 -10.83 -7.44
N ASP A 643 -13.78 -11.44 -8.54
CA ASP A 643 -14.15 -12.80 -8.91
C ASP A 643 -13.66 -13.82 -7.86
N ALA A 644 -12.43 -13.66 -7.38
CA ALA A 644 -11.87 -14.49 -6.32
C ALA A 644 -12.59 -14.30 -4.96
N GLN A 645 -13.00 -13.07 -4.62
CA GLN A 645 -13.79 -12.78 -3.41
C GLN A 645 -15.12 -13.48 -3.41
N VAL A 646 -15.87 -13.37 -4.50
CA VAL A 646 -17.19 -14.02 -4.64
C VAL A 646 -17.05 -15.54 -4.53
N SER A 647 -16.10 -16.10 -5.26
CA SER A 647 -15.88 -17.56 -5.30
C SER A 647 -15.38 -18.11 -3.97
N SER A 648 -14.48 -17.41 -3.28
CA SER A 648 -13.96 -17.87 -1.99
C SER A 648 -14.98 -17.76 -0.87
N ALA A 649 -15.84 -16.72 -0.88
CA ALA A 649 -16.91 -16.59 0.10
C ALA A 649 -17.92 -17.74 -0.04
N ALA A 650 -18.39 -18.03 -1.25
CA ALA A 650 -19.28 -19.16 -1.52
C ALA A 650 -18.65 -20.51 -1.11
N TRP A 651 -17.35 -20.68 -1.36
CA TRP A 651 -16.66 -21.90 -1.00
C TRP A 651 -16.50 -22.07 0.51
N ILE A 652 -16.19 -20.99 1.24
CA ILE A 652 -16.08 -21.04 2.71
C ILE A 652 -17.46 -21.34 3.34
N GLU A 653 -18.53 -20.80 2.81
CA GLU A 653 -19.90 -21.08 3.28
C GLU A 653 -20.25 -22.58 3.10
N GLU A 654 -19.86 -23.18 1.97
CA GLU A 654 -20.15 -24.57 1.64
C GLU A 654 -19.20 -25.57 2.32
N TYR A 655 -17.91 -25.26 2.40
CA TYR A 655 -16.83 -26.20 2.80
C TYR A 655 -15.95 -25.74 3.95
N GLY A 656 -16.15 -24.54 4.51
CA GLY A 656 -15.24 -23.94 5.49
C GLY A 656 -15.00 -24.76 6.76
N THR A 657 -15.98 -25.57 7.15
CA THR A 657 -15.88 -26.52 8.30
C THR A 657 -15.66 -27.96 7.87
N SER A 658 -15.53 -28.23 6.57
CA SER A 658 -15.34 -29.59 6.04
C SER A 658 -13.93 -30.13 6.32
N ASP A 659 -13.83 -31.44 6.56
CA ASP A 659 -12.57 -32.17 6.66
C ASP A 659 -12.08 -32.69 5.29
N ALA A 660 -12.64 -32.19 4.18
CA ALA A 660 -12.20 -32.54 2.84
C ALA A 660 -10.72 -32.14 2.62
N PRO A 661 -9.91 -32.95 1.89
CA PRO A 661 -8.51 -32.66 1.64
C PRO A 661 -8.22 -31.30 1.02
N GLU A 662 -9.12 -30.83 0.13
CA GLU A 662 -9.03 -29.52 -0.49
C GLU A 662 -9.22 -28.38 0.53
N ALA A 663 -10.10 -28.58 1.52
CA ALA A 663 -10.34 -27.63 2.61
C ALA A 663 -9.13 -27.54 3.54
N GLU A 664 -8.50 -28.68 3.86
CA GLU A 664 -7.28 -28.72 4.66
C GLU A 664 -6.11 -28.06 3.91
N ALA A 665 -5.94 -28.36 2.63
CA ALA A 665 -4.93 -27.72 1.79
C ALA A 665 -5.10 -26.21 1.74
N LEU A 666 -6.32 -25.69 1.59
CA LEU A 666 -6.60 -24.27 1.59
C LEU A 666 -6.32 -23.65 2.97
N ARG A 667 -6.76 -24.26 4.07
CA ARG A 667 -6.46 -23.78 5.44
C ARG A 667 -4.95 -23.68 5.70
N SER A 668 -4.17 -24.69 5.26
CA SER A 668 -2.71 -24.65 5.34
C SER A 668 -2.12 -23.47 4.56
N ARG A 669 -2.58 -23.25 3.32
CA ARG A 669 -2.12 -22.12 2.48
C ARG A 669 -2.50 -20.76 3.06
N ILE A 670 -3.67 -20.65 3.69
CA ILE A 670 -4.10 -19.45 4.41
C ILE A 670 -3.17 -19.19 5.59
N ALA A 671 -2.90 -20.21 6.41
CA ALA A 671 -2.00 -20.08 7.56
C ALA A 671 -0.60 -19.62 7.13
N ASP A 672 -0.05 -20.20 6.05
CA ASP A 672 1.24 -19.81 5.48
C ASP A 672 1.27 -18.37 5.00
N LEU A 673 0.19 -17.90 4.37
CA LEU A 673 0.09 -16.53 3.87
C LEU A 673 0.09 -15.49 5.01
N PHE A 674 -0.69 -15.75 6.06
CA PHE A 674 -0.84 -14.81 7.18
C PHE A 674 0.35 -14.88 8.17
N SER A 675 1.00 -16.04 8.36
CA SER A 675 2.22 -16.14 9.18
C SER A 675 3.39 -15.34 8.59
N ARG A 676 3.52 -15.29 7.26
CA ARG A 676 4.52 -14.46 6.58
C ARG A 676 4.27 -12.96 6.78
N ALA A 677 3.01 -12.55 6.87
CA ALA A 677 2.65 -11.16 7.16
C ALA A 677 3.05 -10.74 8.58
N GLU A 678 2.91 -11.62 9.58
CA GLU A 678 3.35 -11.36 10.96
C GLU A 678 4.88 -11.30 11.10
N GLY A 679 5.61 -12.14 10.36
CA GLY A 679 7.08 -12.14 10.35
C GLY A 679 7.73 -10.90 9.74
N THR A 680 7.01 -10.13 8.95
CA THR A 680 7.46 -8.83 8.39
C THR A 680 7.16 -7.64 9.32
N MET A 681 6.43 -7.85 10.42
CA MET A 681 6.11 -6.81 11.41
C MET A 681 7.09 -6.77 12.61
N ASN A 682 8.05 -7.69 12.70
CA ASN A 682 9.13 -7.69 13.69
C ASN A 682 10.48 -7.18 13.05
#